data_c4ba263282032093a023c7174cdcbdaa
#
_entry.id   c4ba263282032093a023c7174cdcbdaa
#
_cell.length_a   1.000
_cell.length_b   1.000
_cell.length_c   1.000
_cell.angle_alpha   90.00
_cell.angle_beta   90.00
_cell.angle_gamma   90.00
#
_symmetry.space_group_name_H-M   'P 1'
#
loop_
_entity.id
_entity.type
_entity.pdbx_description
1 polymer ?
#
loop_
_entity_poly.entity_id
_entity_poly.type
_entity_poly.pdbx_seq_one_letter_code
_entity_poly.pdbx_strand_id
1 'polypeptide(L)'
;DAQPDDGANSEEIIVTARRADERLQDVPVSVQVVTGASLDKLAITSVDEVSKLAPGLSLTNQGDSTAVVLRGVTWQPGSGTPATPIYFNEAPFDPAQTVQSLFDVGQIEVLRGPQGTSRGAPSISGAVTISTRKPDLDEFGGYVRAQYGSANHWAVQGAVNAPIIKDVLAIRLAANIENSRGNRVFSVNSTIKPTFEDRSLRATVLLTPTDTLSVQAMYQRRKTARRDYQQVVGSGSPGLAALGIPANFNGPALTLDDRASVQDAPTRANEHVDLLTVNASWEVFNQKLTYNFGRQFFRGGPSFNATDPLNILPGFESGNRVDNRGLPRFSTNEIRLSSTPESGLPFEYDIGWFSKNSGGIIDFTIPTYLPGAFGAPFASIPGQVRSARPAYVLNADFAFGLGQSFDSFYGNARVHLGEKTELSGGIAFVKDKVPVRTDLVLSSAIIALPTFLPPPSGCQGISQFLPVSIDYGPAYCQSTIPASVAAPEVFNSRYKDTLYNFSLSHKFTDDLMVYAATGSSFRTGLPALNNAGLPNNLLLPQPETAKSYEVGVKASFGRALRVNAAVFQLDYQDQLTRFEGVQFLSAIPGAGVKTTGVAFYRNIDSRVRGFELEVAANPMDNLSLGGSLSYSKIKSKGGDVPCNNPAVPLTAANPINFCPSVKGEVLNTTAPFQASLNGSYDVPVSSSLDGYFRFNLNYQGRNPNYGNFRTGAAFKSTPAYAVVDLFAGLTGNEGGWDLGVYAKNVFDKQAELARIFTPNSVYPLFAAPSGYDVVRTSLPREIGVALRFAFGSR
;
A
#
# COMPACT_ATOMS: atom_id res chain seq x y z
N ASP A 1 -26.69 22.92 5.09
CA ASP A 1 -25.34 22.54 5.48
C ASP A 1 -24.35 23.13 4.49
N ALA A 2 -23.77 24.28 4.83
CA ALA A 2 -22.84 25.01 3.99
C ALA A 2 -21.57 24.16 3.75
N GLN A 3 -21.23 23.91 2.48
CA GLN A 3 -19.88 23.49 2.13
C GLN A 3 -18.91 24.57 2.64
N PRO A 4 -17.76 24.20 3.22
CA PRO A 4 -16.77 25.17 3.64
C PRO A 4 -16.28 25.97 2.43
N ASP A 5 -16.36 27.27 2.53
CA ASP A 5 -15.84 28.23 1.57
C ASP A 5 -14.32 28.12 1.48
N ASP A 6 -13.77 28.09 0.27
CA ASP A 6 -12.36 27.77 -0.03
C ASP A 6 -11.37 28.92 0.31
N GLY A 7 -11.75 29.84 1.16
CA GLY A 7 -10.88 30.90 1.66
C GLY A 7 -9.84 30.35 2.66
N ALA A 8 -8.61 30.85 2.59
CA ALA A 8 -7.49 30.59 3.50
C ALA A 8 -7.74 30.99 4.98
N ASN A 9 -9.00 31.08 5.37
CA ASN A 9 -9.44 31.33 6.73
C ASN A 9 -9.35 30.06 7.55
N SER A 10 -8.97 30.14 8.78
CA SER A 10 -8.95 29.08 9.78
C SER A 10 -10.36 28.52 10.02
N GLU A 11 -10.98 27.99 8.98
CA GLU A 11 -12.29 27.38 9.07
C GLU A 11 -12.23 26.14 9.93
N GLU A 12 -13.33 25.92 10.59
CA GLU A 12 -13.57 24.80 11.46
C GLU A 12 -13.51 23.50 10.66
N ILE A 13 -12.39 22.80 10.76
CA ILE A 13 -12.23 21.50 10.08
C ILE A 13 -13.14 20.49 10.75
N ILE A 14 -14.12 20.01 10.01
CA ILE A 14 -15.01 18.94 10.43
C ILE A 14 -14.40 17.60 10.04
N VAL A 15 -14.44 16.65 10.94
CA VAL A 15 -13.94 15.28 10.76
C VAL A 15 -15.00 14.25 11.06
N THR A 16 -14.89 13.08 10.42
CA THR A 16 -15.80 11.94 10.66
C THR A 16 -15.10 10.79 11.41
N ALA A 17 -14.02 11.12 12.11
CA ALA A 17 -13.16 10.17 12.80
C ALA A 17 -13.91 9.22 13.74
N ARG A 18 -14.90 9.72 14.44
CA ARG A 18 -15.76 8.97 15.39
C ARG A 18 -17.15 8.68 14.84
N ARG A 19 -17.34 8.67 13.52
CA ARG A 19 -18.64 8.42 12.86
C ARG A 19 -19.71 9.50 13.11
N ALA A 20 -19.29 10.65 13.59
CA ALA A 20 -20.10 11.85 13.73
C ALA A 20 -19.33 13.02 13.13
N ASP A 21 -20.02 14.01 12.61
CA ASP A 21 -19.42 15.25 12.13
C ASP A 21 -19.02 16.09 13.35
N GLU A 22 -17.72 16.19 13.61
CA GLU A 22 -17.17 16.83 14.79
C GLU A 22 -16.04 17.78 14.40
N ARG A 23 -15.84 18.83 15.17
CA ARG A 23 -14.69 19.71 14.99
C ARG A 23 -13.40 18.93 15.27
N LEU A 24 -12.40 19.07 14.42
CA LEU A 24 -11.09 18.44 14.61
C LEU A 24 -10.52 18.69 16.01
N GLN A 25 -10.74 19.89 16.57
CA GLN A 25 -10.22 20.29 17.89
C GLN A 25 -10.95 19.61 19.05
N ASP A 26 -12.15 19.08 18.83
CA ASP A 26 -12.96 18.44 19.87
C ASP A 26 -12.80 16.92 19.91
N VAL A 27 -12.15 16.34 18.93
CA VAL A 27 -11.96 14.87 18.83
C VAL A 27 -10.74 14.44 19.64
N PRO A 28 -10.87 13.61 20.70
CA PRO A 28 -9.78 13.19 21.58
C PRO A 28 -8.93 12.02 21.01
N VAL A 29 -8.51 12.15 19.76
CA VAL A 29 -7.58 11.23 19.09
C VAL A 29 -6.70 12.01 18.10
N SER A 30 -5.54 11.43 17.75
CA SER A 30 -4.68 12.00 16.71
C SER A 30 -5.28 11.74 15.34
N VAL A 31 -5.76 12.79 14.69
CA VAL A 31 -6.30 12.78 13.31
C VAL A 31 -5.65 13.89 12.52
N GLN A 32 -5.18 13.56 11.34
CA GLN A 32 -4.69 14.54 10.36
C GLN A 32 -5.64 14.61 9.18
N VAL A 33 -5.93 15.83 8.74
CA VAL A 33 -6.86 16.09 7.65
C VAL A 33 -6.14 16.73 6.47
N VAL A 34 -6.42 16.24 5.28
CA VAL A 34 -6.02 16.84 4.00
C VAL A 34 -7.30 17.11 3.22
N THR A 35 -7.65 18.37 3.04
CA THR A 35 -8.86 18.77 2.32
C THR A 35 -8.70 18.61 0.81
N GLY A 36 -9.81 18.46 0.10
CA GLY A 36 -9.83 18.45 -1.37
C GLY A 36 -9.21 19.70 -1.98
N ALA A 37 -9.43 20.86 -1.36
CA ALA A 37 -8.80 22.11 -1.76
C ALA A 37 -7.27 22.06 -1.66
N SER A 38 -6.74 21.51 -0.57
CA SER A 38 -5.28 21.32 -0.41
C SER A 38 -4.71 20.36 -1.45
N LEU A 39 -5.44 19.29 -1.79
CA LEU A 39 -5.06 18.36 -2.86
C LEU A 39 -5.01 19.06 -4.22
N ASP A 40 -6.01 19.89 -4.51
CA ASP A 40 -6.07 20.66 -5.75
C ASP A 40 -4.95 21.71 -5.81
N LYS A 41 -4.75 22.48 -4.74
CA LYS A 41 -3.72 23.54 -4.63
C LYS A 41 -2.29 23.01 -4.80
N LEU A 42 -2.01 21.78 -4.38
CA LEU A 42 -0.67 21.15 -4.44
C LEU A 42 -0.54 20.12 -5.56
N ALA A 43 -1.50 20.07 -6.48
CA ALA A 43 -1.52 19.14 -7.60
C ALA A 43 -1.29 17.66 -7.18
N ILE A 44 -1.89 17.25 -6.07
CA ILE A 44 -1.80 15.90 -5.52
C ILE A 44 -2.85 15.03 -6.18
N THR A 45 -2.40 13.94 -6.81
CA THR A 45 -3.26 13.03 -7.57
C THR A 45 -3.19 11.57 -7.07
N SER A 46 -2.35 11.29 -6.09
CA SER A 46 -2.19 9.94 -5.53
C SER A 46 -2.04 9.96 -4.01
N VAL A 47 -2.37 8.84 -3.35
CA VAL A 47 -2.16 8.69 -1.89
C VAL A 47 -0.67 8.70 -1.52
N ASP A 48 0.22 8.31 -2.44
CA ASP A 48 1.66 8.43 -2.23
C ASP A 48 2.07 9.90 -2.04
N GLU A 49 1.49 10.80 -2.80
CA GLU A 49 1.73 12.24 -2.63
C GLU A 49 1.08 12.80 -1.35
N VAL A 50 -0.06 12.24 -0.90
CA VAL A 50 -0.67 12.60 0.40
C VAL A 50 0.29 12.32 1.56
N SER A 51 1.10 11.28 1.47
CA SER A 51 2.09 10.95 2.48
C SER A 51 3.12 12.06 2.70
N LYS A 52 3.34 12.92 1.71
CA LYS A 52 4.20 14.11 1.83
C LYS A 52 3.60 15.19 2.76
N LEU A 53 2.29 15.20 2.94
CA LEU A 53 1.58 16.12 3.83
C LEU A 53 1.28 15.51 5.20
N ALA A 54 1.32 14.18 5.29
CA ALA A 54 0.94 13.42 6.48
C ALA A 54 2.13 12.59 7.01
N PRO A 55 3.12 13.19 7.68
CA PRO A 55 4.22 12.46 8.30
C PRO A 55 3.73 11.34 9.23
N GLY A 56 4.41 10.18 9.18
CA GLY A 56 3.97 8.97 9.82
C GLY A 56 3.09 8.07 8.94
N LEU A 57 2.50 8.63 7.88
CA LEU A 57 1.91 7.88 6.77
C LEU A 57 2.97 7.72 5.68
N SER A 58 3.14 6.53 5.17
CA SER A 58 3.97 6.28 3.98
C SER A 58 3.40 5.10 3.19
N LEU A 59 3.73 5.05 1.91
CA LEU A 59 3.41 3.91 1.07
C LEU A 59 4.70 3.16 0.76
N THR A 60 4.67 1.85 0.95
CA THR A 60 5.77 0.98 0.58
C THR A 60 5.30 0.02 -0.50
N ASN A 61 6.00 -0.04 -1.61
CA ASN A 61 5.78 -1.07 -2.61
C ASN A 61 6.67 -2.26 -2.27
N GLN A 62 6.04 -3.39 -2.04
CA GLN A 62 6.72 -4.66 -1.79
C GLN A 62 6.33 -5.61 -2.92
N GLY A 63 7.17 -5.65 -3.96
CA GLY A 63 6.84 -6.37 -5.20
C GLY A 63 5.64 -5.73 -5.91
N ASP A 64 4.57 -6.50 -6.10
CA ASP A 64 3.39 -6.09 -6.85
C ASP A 64 2.31 -5.41 -6.00
N SER A 65 2.54 -5.25 -4.70
CA SER A 65 1.55 -4.73 -3.77
C SER A 65 2.00 -3.43 -3.12
N THR A 66 1.11 -2.45 -3.05
CA THR A 66 1.31 -1.22 -2.29
C THR A 66 0.76 -1.39 -0.88
N ALA A 67 1.61 -1.21 0.12
CA ALA A 67 1.23 -1.26 1.52
C ALA A 67 1.20 0.13 2.13
N VAL A 68 0.13 0.43 2.87
CA VAL A 68 0.03 1.63 3.70
C VAL A 68 0.74 1.37 5.02
N VAL A 69 1.67 2.25 5.36
CA VAL A 69 2.43 2.21 6.62
C VAL A 69 2.01 3.39 7.47
N LEU A 70 1.63 3.14 8.70
CA LEU A 70 1.27 4.17 9.65
C LEU A 70 1.99 3.95 10.98
N ARG A 71 2.62 5.01 11.52
CA ARG A 71 3.49 4.93 12.71
C ARG A 71 4.58 3.84 12.60
N GLY A 72 5.08 3.61 11.38
CA GLY A 72 6.10 2.62 11.08
C GLY A 72 5.60 1.17 11.00
N VAL A 73 4.32 0.93 11.27
CA VAL A 73 3.71 -0.41 11.18
C VAL A 73 3.24 -0.65 9.76
N THR A 74 3.75 -1.71 9.16
CA THR A 74 3.49 -2.06 7.76
C THR A 74 2.67 -3.34 7.64
N TRP A 75 1.93 -3.42 6.54
CA TRP A 75 1.41 -4.69 6.05
C TRP A 75 2.46 -5.35 5.15
N GLN A 76 2.61 -6.65 5.29
CA GLN A 76 3.49 -7.42 4.42
C GLN A 76 2.63 -8.25 3.46
N PRO A 77 2.85 -8.18 2.14
CA PRO A 77 2.07 -8.92 1.16
C PRO A 77 1.98 -10.41 1.49
N GLY A 78 0.77 -10.95 1.44
CA GLY A 78 0.50 -12.33 1.77
C GLY A 78 0.39 -12.64 3.28
N SER A 79 0.51 -11.63 4.17
CA SER A 79 0.45 -11.86 5.62
C SER A 79 -0.95 -11.78 6.24
N GLY A 80 -1.96 -11.45 5.46
CA GLY A 80 -3.33 -11.31 5.96
C GLY A 80 -3.98 -9.99 5.64
N THR A 81 -4.88 -9.53 6.50
CA THR A 81 -5.55 -8.25 6.35
C THR A 81 -4.58 -7.08 6.46
N PRO A 82 -4.80 -5.97 5.75
CA PRO A 82 -3.99 -4.77 5.88
C PRO A 82 -3.91 -4.25 7.32
N ALA A 83 -2.73 -3.78 7.74
CA ALA A 83 -2.56 -3.14 9.03
C ALA A 83 -3.32 -1.82 9.13
N THR A 84 -3.43 -1.12 8.01
CA THR A 84 -4.13 0.16 7.84
C THR A 84 -5.16 0.01 6.72
N PRO A 85 -6.44 -0.23 7.01
CA PRO A 85 -7.49 -0.24 6.00
C PRO A 85 -7.71 1.17 5.42
N ILE A 86 -8.17 1.22 4.17
CA ILE A 86 -8.66 2.44 3.54
C ILE A 86 -10.18 2.37 3.47
N TYR A 87 -10.81 3.40 4.01
CA TYR A 87 -12.25 3.61 3.90
C TYR A 87 -12.53 4.58 2.75
N PHE A 88 -13.45 4.21 1.90
CA PHE A 88 -13.92 5.06 0.81
C PHE A 88 -15.42 5.28 1.00
N ASN A 89 -15.82 6.52 1.29
CA ASN A 89 -17.20 6.85 1.67
C ASN A 89 -17.75 5.88 2.73
N GLU A 90 -17.08 5.79 3.88
CA GLU A 90 -17.45 4.96 5.04
C GLU A 90 -17.22 3.43 4.89
N ALA A 91 -17.08 2.87 3.69
CA ALA A 91 -16.86 1.46 3.46
C ALA A 91 -15.35 1.13 3.40
N PRO A 92 -14.84 0.14 4.15
CA PRO A 92 -13.46 -0.28 4.04
C PRO A 92 -13.22 -1.07 2.77
N PHE A 93 -12.09 -0.84 2.12
CA PHE A 93 -11.63 -1.53 0.91
C PHE A 93 -10.20 -2.03 1.05
N ASP A 94 -9.77 -2.88 0.12
CA ASP A 94 -8.38 -3.33 0.06
C ASP A 94 -7.48 -2.17 -0.41
N PRO A 95 -6.50 -1.73 0.42
CA PRO A 95 -5.61 -0.63 0.08
C PRO A 95 -4.78 -0.89 -1.17
N ALA A 96 -4.32 -2.11 -1.38
CA ALA A 96 -3.47 -2.45 -2.51
C ALA A 96 -4.10 -2.10 -3.86
N GLN A 97 -5.43 -2.02 -3.89
CA GLN A 97 -6.22 -1.80 -5.09
C GLN A 97 -6.81 -0.39 -5.19
N THR A 98 -6.84 0.38 -4.08
CA THR A 98 -7.61 1.64 -4.02
C THR A 98 -6.76 2.91 -4.03
N VAL A 99 -5.46 2.83 -3.71
CA VAL A 99 -4.60 3.98 -3.42
C VAL A 99 -3.95 4.69 -4.61
N GLN A 100 -4.15 4.25 -5.83
CA GLN A 100 -3.30 4.72 -6.94
C GLN A 100 -3.75 6.02 -7.60
N SER A 101 -5.02 6.42 -7.52
CA SER A 101 -5.53 7.64 -8.17
C SER A 101 -6.57 8.34 -7.29
N LEU A 102 -6.34 9.61 -7.04
CA LEU A 102 -7.23 10.50 -6.31
C LEU A 102 -7.79 11.55 -7.27
N PHE A 103 -9.10 11.60 -7.41
CA PHE A 103 -9.79 12.64 -8.19
C PHE A 103 -11.14 12.94 -7.56
N ASP A 104 -11.55 14.18 -7.63
CA ASP A 104 -12.82 14.66 -7.08
C ASP A 104 -13.03 14.23 -5.62
N VAL A 105 -11.98 14.41 -4.81
CA VAL A 105 -11.95 14.10 -3.38
C VAL A 105 -12.40 15.31 -2.59
N GLY A 106 -13.27 15.10 -1.60
CA GLY A 106 -13.66 16.13 -0.66
C GLY A 106 -12.65 16.25 0.48
N GLN A 107 -12.27 15.10 1.09
CA GLN A 107 -11.39 15.09 2.27
C GLN A 107 -10.70 13.74 2.42
N ILE A 108 -9.49 13.77 2.97
CA ILE A 108 -8.76 12.59 3.43
C ILE A 108 -8.46 12.76 4.91
N GLU A 109 -8.86 11.80 5.73
CA GLU A 109 -8.55 11.76 7.14
C GLU A 109 -7.59 10.60 7.42
N VAL A 110 -6.50 10.86 8.14
CA VAL A 110 -5.55 9.85 8.61
C VAL A 110 -5.73 9.69 10.11
N LEU A 111 -6.42 8.63 10.51
CA LEU A 111 -6.64 8.28 11.90
C LEU A 111 -5.48 7.42 12.38
N ARG A 112 -4.86 7.81 13.47
CA ARG A 112 -3.67 7.16 14.00
C ARG A 112 -3.99 6.35 15.25
N GLY A 113 -3.34 5.19 15.39
CA GLY A 113 -3.56 4.23 16.47
C GLY A 113 -4.65 3.20 16.17
N PRO A 114 -4.70 2.12 16.96
CA PRO A 114 -5.65 1.03 16.79
C PRO A 114 -7.11 1.50 16.77
N GLN A 115 -7.87 1.03 15.79
CA GLN A 115 -9.30 1.28 15.64
C GLN A 115 -10.04 -0.05 15.79
N GLY A 116 -10.44 -0.41 17.01
CA GLY A 116 -11.06 -1.70 17.28
C GLY A 116 -12.58 -1.68 17.31
N THR A 117 -13.18 -0.56 17.72
CA THR A 117 -14.63 -0.50 18.01
C THR A 117 -15.39 0.52 17.16
N SER A 118 -14.73 1.57 16.70
CA SER A 118 -15.40 2.74 16.11
C SER A 118 -15.84 2.56 14.66
N ARG A 119 -15.24 1.61 13.92
CA ARG A 119 -15.46 1.46 12.47
C ARG A 119 -15.87 0.06 12.03
N GLY A 120 -16.31 -0.79 12.96
CA GLY A 120 -16.70 -2.17 12.68
C GLY A 120 -15.53 -3.06 12.27
N ALA A 121 -14.75 -2.69 11.25
CA ALA A 121 -13.53 -3.40 10.87
C ALA A 121 -12.36 -2.98 11.76
N PRO A 122 -11.66 -3.92 12.42
CA PRO A 122 -10.52 -3.61 13.26
C PRO A 122 -9.31 -3.21 12.42
N SER A 123 -8.52 -2.29 12.97
CA SER A 123 -7.25 -1.84 12.40
C SER A 123 -6.21 -1.72 13.49
N ILE A 124 -5.03 -2.32 13.29
CA ILE A 124 -3.98 -2.36 14.30
C ILE A 124 -3.08 -1.13 14.32
N SER A 125 -3.03 -0.35 13.25
CA SER A 125 -2.15 0.82 13.14
C SER A 125 -2.91 2.13 13.00
N GLY A 126 -4.14 2.09 12.48
CA GLY A 126 -4.96 3.24 12.17
C GLY A 126 -5.73 3.06 10.88
N ALA A 127 -6.35 4.12 10.38
CA ALA A 127 -7.15 4.08 9.16
C ALA A 127 -6.93 5.33 8.31
N VAL A 128 -7.10 5.18 7.00
CA VAL A 128 -7.20 6.32 6.08
C VAL A 128 -8.62 6.36 5.54
N THR A 129 -9.31 7.47 5.71
CA THR A 129 -10.66 7.68 5.18
C THR A 129 -10.60 8.64 4.02
N ILE A 130 -11.15 8.26 2.89
CA ILE A 130 -11.29 9.10 1.69
C ILE A 130 -12.77 9.35 1.47
N SER A 131 -13.18 10.60 1.62
CA SER A 131 -14.53 11.07 1.32
C SER A 131 -14.52 11.77 -0.02
N THR A 132 -15.41 11.35 -0.93
CA THR A 132 -15.56 12.01 -2.22
C THR A 132 -16.43 13.26 -2.09
N ARG A 133 -16.31 14.20 -3.02
CA ARG A 133 -17.25 15.33 -3.07
C ARG A 133 -18.66 14.80 -3.26
N LYS A 134 -19.58 15.24 -2.39
CA LYS A 134 -21.00 14.86 -2.47
C LYS A 134 -21.69 15.61 -3.62
N PRO A 135 -22.74 15.03 -4.21
CA PRO A 135 -23.63 15.80 -5.08
C PRO A 135 -24.28 16.95 -4.30
N ASP A 136 -24.36 18.10 -4.93
CA ASP A 136 -25.08 19.27 -4.44
C ASP A 136 -26.53 19.21 -4.92
N LEU A 137 -27.49 19.39 -4.03
CA LEU A 137 -28.92 19.30 -4.30
C LEU A 137 -29.51 20.59 -4.88
N ASP A 138 -28.79 21.72 -4.72
CA ASP A 138 -29.29 23.04 -5.05
C ASP A 138 -28.75 23.56 -6.36
N GLU A 139 -27.44 23.38 -6.62
CA GLU A 139 -26.74 24.11 -7.65
C GLU A 139 -26.10 23.20 -8.70
N PHE A 140 -26.25 23.64 -9.97
CA PHE A 140 -25.51 23.06 -11.07
C PHE A 140 -24.10 23.65 -11.11
N GLY A 141 -23.10 22.77 -11.24
CA GLY A 141 -21.72 23.24 -11.30
C GLY A 141 -20.74 22.13 -11.62
N GLY A 142 -19.48 22.51 -11.69
CA GLY A 142 -18.44 21.54 -11.97
C GLY A 142 -17.08 22.17 -12.25
N TYR A 143 -16.14 21.32 -12.64
CA TYR A 143 -14.82 21.78 -13.01
C TYR A 143 -14.17 20.86 -14.04
N VAL A 144 -13.21 21.41 -14.77
CA VAL A 144 -12.24 20.65 -15.56
C VAL A 144 -10.85 21.13 -15.18
N ARG A 145 -9.93 20.21 -15.00
CA ARG A 145 -8.52 20.46 -14.75
C ARG A 145 -7.68 19.67 -15.75
N ALA A 146 -6.74 20.35 -16.39
CA ALA A 146 -5.75 19.74 -17.27
C ALA A 146 -4.35 20.06 -16.76
N GLN A 147 -3.44 19.11 -16.83
CA GLN A 147 -2.03 19.32 -16.51
C GLN A 147 -1.15 18.67 -17.57
N TYR A 148 -0.02 19.31 -17.84
CA TYR A 148 1.02 18.80 -18.71
C TYR A 148 2.39 19.06 -18.12
N GLY A 149 3.19 18.02 -18.01
CA GLY A 149 4.51 18.09 -17.39
C GLY A 149 5.58 17.39 -18.22
N SER A 150 6.81 17.50 -17.74
CA SER A 150 7.96 16.78 -18.29
C SER A 150 7.71 15.27 -18.28
N ALA A 151 8.50 14.49 -19.06
CA ALA A 151 8.36 13.04 -19.21
C ALA A 151 7.01 12.58 -19.79
N ASN A 152 6.40 13.40 -20.65
CA ASN A 152 5.09 13.14 -21.27
C ASN A 152 3.98 12.87 -20.23
N HIS A 153 4.10 13.46 -19.05
CA HIS A 153 3.03 13.39 -18.06
C HIS A 153 1.93 14.35 -18.46
N TRP A 154 0.73 13.85 -18.66
CA TRP A 154 -0.46 14.64 -18.83
C TRP A 154 -1.63 14.00 -18.12
N ALA A 155 -2.49 14.81 -17.54
CA ALA A 155 -3.72 14.36 -16.93
C ALA A 155 -4.85 15.36 -17.21
N VAL A 156 -6.04 14.82 -17.35
CA VAL A 156 -7.28 15.58 -17.43
C VAL A 156 -8.26 14.96 -16.46
N GLN A 157 -8.76 15.77 -15.54
CA GLN A 157 -9.81 15.37 -14.62
C GLN A 157 -10.93 16.41 -14.60
N GLY A 158 -12.13 15.97 -14.27
CA GLY A 158 -13.24 16.90 -14.11
C GLY A 158 -14.43 16.24 -13.46
N ALA A 159 -15.36 17.08 -13.03
CA ALA A 159 -16.64 16.66 -12.49
C ALA A 159 -17.74 17.62 -12.87
N VAL A 160 -18.95 17.08 -12.99
CA VAL A 160 -20.20 17.83 -13.21
C VAL A 160 -21.20 17.40 -12.16
N ASN A 161 -21.77 18.37 -11.50
CA ASN A 161 -22.88 18.22 -10.55
C ASN A 161 -24.18 18.73 -11.20
N ALA A 162 -25.24 17.95 -11.08
CA ALA A 162 -26.56 18.31 -11.59
C ALA A 162 -27.63 17.98 -10.57
N PRO A 163 -28.31 18.97 -9.96
CA PRO A 163 -29.54 18.78 -9.24
C PRO A 163 -30.64 18.41 -10.24
N ILE A 164 -31.13 17.20 -10.15
CA ILE A 164 -32.21 16.69 -11.04
C ILE A 164 -33.56 17.14 -10.51
N ILE A 165 -33.72 17.04 -9.18
CA ILE A 165 -34.87 17.58 -8.45
C ILE A 165 -34.28 18.36 -7.28
N LYS A 166 -34.47 19.68 -7.28
CA LYS A 166 -33.95 20.55 -6.25
C LYS A 166 -34.31 20.03 -4.85
N ASP A 167 -33.34 20.07 -3.91
CA ASP A 167 -33.43 19.62 -2.54
C ASP A 167 -33.69 18.11 -2.36
N VAL A 168 -33.93 17.36 -3.45
CA VAL A 168 -34.30 15.92 -3.37
C VAL A 168 -33.33 14.99 -4.06
N LEU A 169 -32.93 15.30 -5.29
CA LEU A 169 -32.12 14.40 -6.09
C LEU A 169 -31.04 15.12 -6.86
N ALA A 170 -29.79 14.75 -6.62
CA ALA A 170 -28.66 15.22 -7.41
C ALA A 170 -27.77 14.07 -7.88
N ILE A 171 -27.12 14.29 -9.02
CA ILE A 171 -26.13 13.38 -9.61
C ILE A 171 -24.84 14.14 -9.80
N ARG A 172 -23.72 13.50 -9.41
CA ARG A 172 -22.37 13.98 -9.69
C ARG A 172 -21.61 12.94 -10.51
N LEU A 173 -21.08 13.37 -11.64
CA LEU A 173 -20.22 12.55 -12.50
C LEU A 173 -18.81 13.12 -12.44
N ALA A 174 -17.82 12.27 -12.20
CA ALA A 174 -16.42 12.65 -12.19
C ALA A 174 -15.58 11.68 -13.01
N ALA A 175 -14.56 12.19 -13.68
CA ALA A 175 -13.65 11.39 -14.51
C ALA A 175 -12.21 11.85 -14.34
N ASN A 176 -11.26 10.91 -14.50
CA ASN A 176 -9.83 11.15 -14.56
C ASN A 176 -9.20 10.32 -15.67
N ILE A 177 -8.32 10.94 -16.45
CA ILE A 177 -7.48 10.28 -17.44
C ILE A 177 -6.06 10.79 -17.25
N GLU A 178 -5.12 9.88 -17.03
CA GLU A 178 -3.72 10.21 -16.80
C GLU A 178 -2.82 9.31 -17.64
N ASN A 179 -1.73 9.87 -18.16
CA ASN A 179 -0.68 9.16 -18.86
C ASN A 179 0.68 9.73 -18.47
N SER A 180 1.66 8.86 -18.25
CA SER A 180 3.03 9.28 -17.94
C SER A 180 4.05 8.20 -18.30
N ARG A 181 5.33 8.49 -18.05
CA ARG A 181 6.43 7.52 -18.13
C ARG A 181 6.57 6.68 -16.84
N GLY A 182 5.50 6.55 -16.05
CA GLY A 182 5.51 5.76 -14.82
C GLY A 182 6.65 6.12 -13.88
N ASN A 183 7.41 5.13 -13.43
CA ASN A 183 8.54 5.33 -12.51
C ASN A 183 9.78 5.97 -13.17
N ARG A 184 9.78 6.20 -14.49
CA ARG A 184 10.86 6.80 -15.27
C ARG A 184 12.20 6.05 -15.18
N VAL A 185 12.16 4.76 -14.91
CA VAL A 185 13.31 3.86 -14.98
C VAL A 185 13.36 3.23 -16.36
N PHE A 186 14.50 3.33 -17.06
CA PHE A 186 14.70 2.78 -18.39
C PHE A 186 15.67 1.61 -18.33
N SER A 187 15.43 0.59 -19.11
CA SER A 187 16.37 -0.52 -19.17
C SER A 187 17.48 -0.28 -20.21
N VAL A 188 18.71 -0.68 -19.87
CA VAL A 188 19.84 -0.69 -20.81
C VAL A 188 19.75 -1.84 -21.81
N ASN A 189 18.95 -2.88 -21.50
CA ASN A 189 18.80 -4.08 -22.33
C ASN A 189 17.47 -4.09 -23.10
N SER A 190 16.64 -3.05 -23.01
CA SER A 190 15.33 -3.00 -23.65
C SER A 190 15.05 -1.65 -24.26
N THR A 191 14.41 -1.64 -25.43
CA THR A 191 13.93 -0.43 -26.10
C THR A 191 12.49 -0.04 -25.70
N ILE A 192 11.80 -0.90 -24.96
CA ILE A 192 10.44 -0.66 -24.47
C ILE A 192 10.50 0.42 -23.41
N LYS A 193 9.71 1.47 -23.57
CA LYS A 193 9.67 2.58 -22.59
C LYS A 193 8.69 2.25 -21.46
N PRO A 194 8.98 2.67 -20.21
CA PRO A 194 8.02 2.60 -19.12
C PRO A 194 6.81 3.48 -19.43
N THR A 195 5.63 3.05 -18.96
CA THR A 195 4.37 3.79 -19.14
C THR A 195 3.45 3.55 -17.96
N PHE A 196 2.66 4.56 -17.65
CA PHE A 196 1.54 4.48 -16.70
C PHE A 196 0.32 5.14 -17.36
N GLU A 197 -0.79 4.44 -17.37
CA GLU A 197 -2.08 4.93 -17.86
C GLU A 197 -3.13 4.65 -16.79
N ASP A 198 -3.91 5.66 -16.42
CA ASP A 198 -5.09 5.53 -15.56
C ASP A 198 -6.32 6.13 -16.25
N ARG A 199 -7.43 5.44 -16.19
CA ARG A 199 -8.74 5.90 -16.67
C ARG A 199 -9.76 5.55 -15.62
N SER A 200 -10.32 6.57 -15.01
CA SER A 200 -11.27 6.45 -13.91
C SER A 200 -12.55 7.20 -14.20
N LEU A 201 -13.68 6.61 -13.84
CA LEU A 201 -15.01 7.21 -13.93
C LEU A 201 -15.75 6.94 -12.63
N ARG A 202 -16.43 7.96 -12.10
CA ARG A 202 -17.27 7.87 -10.91
C ARG A 202 -18.63 8.51 -11.19
N ALA A 203 -19.67 7.83 -10.74
CA ALA A 203 -21.03 8.38 -10.68
C ALA A 203 -21.50 8.29 -9.22
N THR A 204 -22.01 9.38 -8.70
CA THR A 204 -22.58 9.48 -7.34
C THR A 204 -23.98 10.05 -7.47
N VAL A 205 -24.93 9.41 -6.81
CA VAL A 205 -26.32 9.83 -6.69
C VAL A 205 -26.60 10.14 -5.22
N LEU A 206 -27.18 11.29 -4.94
CA LEU A 206 -27.69 11.66 -3.63
C LEU A 206 -29.19 11.86 -3.72
N LEU A 207 -29.94 11.16 -2.86
CA LEU A 207 -31.39 11.20 -2.76
C LEU A 207 -31.80 11.53 -1.34
N THR A 208 -32.53 12.63 -1.15
CA THR A 208 -33.06 13.12 0.13
C THR A 208 -34.56 13.36 -0.01
N PRO A 209 -35.39 12.30 -0.05
CA PRO A 209 -36.81 12.44 -0.30
C PRO A 209 -37.58 13.13 0.85
N THR A 210 -36.95 13.19 2.03
CA THR A 210 -37.40 13.91 3.22
C THR A 210 -36.18 14.44 3.97
N ASP A 211 -36.37 15.41 4.85
CA ASP A 211 -35.29 15.98 5.67
C ASP A 211 -34.64 14.93 6.61
N THR A 212 -35.31 13.83 6.87
CA THR A 212 -34.84 12.76 7.76
C THR A 212 -34.22 11.56 7.05
N LEU A 213 -34.40 11.42 5.72
CA LEU A 213 -33.91 10.28 4.96
C LEU A 213 -32.92 10.73 3.87
N SER A 214 -31.70 10.24 3.96
CA SER A 214 -30.67 10.48 2.94
C SER A 214 -30.10 9.15 2.46
N VAL A 215 -29.96 9.01 1.15
CA VAL A 215 -29.34 7.85 0.50
C VAL A 215 -28.30 8.33 -0.53
N GLN A 216 -27.05 7.97 -0.32
CA GLN A 216 -25.98 8.21 -1.28
C GLN A 216 -25.51 6.88 -1.86
N ALA A 217 -25.51 6.76 -3.19
CA ALA A 217 -24.93 5.62 -3.91
C ALA A 217 -23.81 6.09 -4.83
N MET A 218 -22.66 5.43 -4.78
CA MET A 218 -21.49 5.75 -5.60
C MET A 218 -21.00 4.49 -6.30
N TYR A 219 -20.79 4.59 -7.61
CA TYR A 219 -20.09 3.59 -8.41
C TYR A 219 -18.88 4.21 -9.06
N GLN A 220 -17.73 3.56 -8.90
CA GLN A 220 -16.48 3.97 -9.53
C GLN A 220 -15.88 2.80 -10.30
N ARG A 221 -15.47 3.06 -11.53
CA ARG A 221 -14.65 2.15 -12.32
C ARG A 221 -13.31 2.77 -12.61
N ARG A 222 -12.26 1.98 -12.40
CA ARG A 222 -10.89 2.35 -12.71
C ARG A 222 -10.25 1.30 -13.60
N LYS A 223 -9.47 1.74 -14.58
CA LYS A 223 -8.62 0.90 -15.41
C LYS A 223 -7.22 1.47 -15.39
N THR A 224 -6.25 0.67 -14.98
CA THR A 224 -4.84 1.04 -14.96
C THR A 224 -4.04 0.09 -15.83
N ALA A 225 -3.16 0.64 -16.66
CA ALA A 225 -2.16 -0.12 -17.41
C ALA A 225 -0.78 0.45 -17.10
N ARG A 226 0.16 -0.41 -16.72
CA ARG A 226 1.52 0.05 -16.42
C ARG A 226 2.56 -0.89 -17.02
N ARG A 227 3.71 -0.30 -17.34
CA ARG A 227 4.96 -0.98 -17.70
C ARG A 227 6.06 -0.33 -16.91
N ASP A 228 6.66 -1.08 -16.02
CA ASP A 228 7.68 -0.57 -15.12
C ASP A 228 8.93 -1.44 -15.17
N TYR A 229 10.07 -0.82 -14.96
CA TYR A 229 11.33 -1.49 -14.71
C TYR A 229 11.75 -1.28 -13.27
N GLN A 230 12.41 -2.26 -12.70
CA GLN A 230 13.05 -2.12 -11.39
C GLN A 230 14.44 -1.49 -11.57
N GLN A 231 14.68 -0.39 -10.87
CA GLN A 231 15.99 0.26 -10.88
C GLN A 231 17.00 -0.62 -10.16
N VAL A 232 18.21 -0.72 -10.73
CA VAL A 232 19.31 -1.44 -10.10
C VAL A 232 20.54 -0.56 -9.96
N VAL A 233 21.38 -0.90 -8.97
CA VAL A 233 22.70 -0.27 -8.76
C VAL A 233 23.73 -1.35 -8.50
N GLY A 234 24.91 -1.20 -9.06
CA GLY A 234 26.01 -2.17 -8.88
C GLY A 234 26.98 -2.19 -10.04
N SER A 235 27.91 -3.12 -9.97
CA SER A 235 29.00 -3.22 -10.94
C SER A 235 28.71 -4.16 -12.11
N GLY A 236 27.55 -4.83 -12.11
CA GLY A 236 27.29 -5.97 -12.99
C GLY A 236 27.92 -7.27 -12.49
N SER A 237 27.56 -8.38 -13.12
CA SER A 237 28.09 -9.69 -12.75
C SER A 237 29.61 -9.74 -12.94
N PRO A 238 30.37 -10.33 -11.99
CA PRO A 238 31.81 -10.57 -12.18
C PRO A 238 32.10 -11.61 -13.29
N GLY A 239 31.04 -12.29 -13.81
CA GLY A 239 31.18 -13.36 -14.77
C GLY A 239 31.51 -14.70 -14.10
N LEU A 240 31.57 -15.72 -14.91
CA LEU A 240 31.95 -17.09 -14.54
C LEU A 240 32.95 -17.62 -15.54
N ALA A 241 34.23 -17.31 -15.36
CA ALA A 241 35.29 -17.67 -16.26
C ALA A 241 35.38 -19.20 -16.55
N ALA A 242 35.07 -20.02 -15.53
CA ALA A 242 35.02 -21.46 -15.66
C ALA A 242 33.95 -21.96 -16.64
N LEU A 243 32.94 -21.15 -16.91
CA LEU A 243 31.84 -21.45 -17.86
C LEU A 243 31.90 -20.60 -19.12
N GLY A 244 32.99 -19.82 -19.29
CA GLY A 244 33.14 -18.91 -20.43
C GLY A 244 32.17 -17.70 -20.41
N ILE A 245 31.54 -17.43 -19.28
CA ILE A 245 30.61 -16.31 -19.14
C ILE A 245 31.41 -15.05 -18.80
N PRO A 246 31.37 -13.99 -19.65
CA PRO A 246 32.15 -12.78 -19.43
C PRO A 246 31.63 -11.96 -18.23
N ALA A 247 32.47 -11.08 -17.71
CA ALA A 247 32.02 -10.07 -16.76
C ALA A 247 30.96 -9.16 -17.40
N ASN A 248 30.04 -8.66 -16.57
CA ASN A 248 28.97 -7.74 -17.00
C ASN A 248 28.04 -8.32 -18.10
N PHE A 249 27.91 -9.64 -18.18
CA PHE A 249 27.03 -10.27 -19.17
C PHE A 249 25.56 -9.88 -19.01
N ASN A 250 25.16 -9.50 -17.80
CA ASN A 250 23.81 -9.08 -17.46
C ASN A 250 23.60 -7.55 -17.55
N GLY A 251 24.65 -6.74 -17.72
CA GLY A 251 24.57 -5.30 -17.88
C GLY A 251 25.81 -4.56 -17.33
N PRO A 252 25.93 -3.26 -17.62
CA PRO A 252 27.06 -2.42 -17.22
C PRO A 252 27.00 -2.02 -15.75
N ALA A 253 28.07 -1.43 -15.22
CA ALA A 253 28.05 -0.75 -13.93
C ALA A 253 27.00 0.37 -13.94
N LEU A 254 26.13 0.42 -12.92
CA LEU A 254 25.05 1.38 -12.79
C LEU A 254 25.02 2.00 -11.38
N THR A 255 24.75 3.29 -11.34
CA THR A 255 24.61 4.11 -10.13
C THR A 255 23.15 4.51 -9.89
N LEU A 256 22.87 5.18 -8.77
CA LEU A 256 21.53 5.76 -8.54
C LEU A 256 21.16 6.79 -9.61
N ASP A 257 22.14 7.55 -10.08
CA ASP A 257 21.93 8.66 -11.01
C ASP A 257 21.54 8.19 -12.42
N ASP A 258 21.88 6.97 -12.80
CA ASP A 258 21.54 6.41 -14.11
C ASP A 258 20.04 6.11 -14.25
N ARG A 259 19.32 5.94 -13.13
CA ARG A 259 17.90 5.54 -13.11
C ARG A 259 17.61 4.39 -14.07
N ALA A 260 18.49 3.42 -14.07
CA ALA A 260 18.48 2.37 -15.06
C ALA A 260 18.14 1.00 -14.47
N SER A 261 17.62 0.16 -15.34
CA SER A 261 17.37 -1.25 -15.13
C SER A 261 18.22 -2.06 -16.08
N VAL A 262 18.43 -3.33 -15.78
CA VAL A 262 19.04 -4.30 -16.68
C VAL A 262 18.04 -5.32 -17.21
N GLN A 263 16.78 -5.23 -16.88
CA GLN A 263 15.72 -6.14 -17.32
C GLN A 263 15.54 -6.12 -18.85
N ASP A 264 15.39 -7.26 -19.46
CA ASP A 264 15.13 -7.37 -20.92
C ASP A 264 13.71 -6.93 -21.29
N ALA A 265 12.77 -7.08 -20.37
CA ALA A 265 11.37 -6.68 -20.55
C ALA A 265 10.82 -6.00 -19.28
N PRO A 266 9.89 -5.04 -19.43
CA PRO A 266 9.24 -4.42 -18.29
C PRO A 266 8.23 -5.37 -17.62
N THR A 267 8.05 -5.20 -16.33
CA THR A 267 6.85 -5.68 -15.63
C THR A 267 5.62 -5.02 -16.24
N ARG A 268 4.59 -5.79 -16.53
CA ARG A 268 3.33 -5.31 -17.11
C ARG A 268 2.19 -5.65 -16.16
N ALA A 269 1.36 -4.68 -15.86
CA ALA A 269 0.14 -4.89 -15.09
C ALA A 269 -1.04 -4.17 -15.75
N ASN A 270 -2.16 -4.88 -15.90
CA ASN A 270 -3.43 -4.32 -16.32
C ASN A 270 -4.44 -4.61 -15.23
N GLU A 271 -4.98 -3.59 -14.62
CA GLU A 271 -5.87 -3.71 -13.47
C GLU A 271 -7.20 -3.02 -13.73
N HIS A 272 -8.27 -3.67 -13.36
CA HIS A 272 -9.62 -3.08 -13.37
C HIS A 272 -10.17 -3.20 -11.95
N VAL A 273 -10.59 -2.09 -11.38
CA VAL A 273 -11.19 -2.03 -10.06
C VAL A 273 -12.56 -1.37 -10.18
N ASP A 274 -13.58 -2.06 -9.74
CA ASP A 274 -14.94 -1.52 -9.61
C ASP A 274 -15.25 -1.39 -8.11
N LEU A 275 -15.66 -0.19 -7.68
CA LEU A 275 -16.10 0.12 -6.33
C LEU A 275 -17.56 0.52 -6.33
N LEU A 276 -18.33 -0.03 -5.41
CA LEU A 276 -19.71 0.39 -5.15
C LEU A 276 -19.85 0.68 -3.67
N THR A 277 -20.36 1.85 -3.31
CA THR A 277 -20.80 2.16 -1.95
C THR A 277 -22.26 2.61 -1.94
N VAL A 278 -22.96 2.25 -0.89
CA VAL A 278 -24.30 2.78 -0.59
C VAL A 278 -24.31 3.18 0.88
N ASN A 279 -24.61 4.42 1.13
CA ASN A 279 -24.75 4.98 2.48
C ASN A 279 -26.19 5.48 2.60
N ALA A 280 -26.95 4.94 3.53
CA ALA A 280 -28.31 5.36 3.82
C ALA A 280 -28.41 5.74 5.29
N SER A 281 -29.00 6.87 5.58
CA SER A 281 -29.28 7.32 6.94
C SER A 281 -30.73 7.76 7.06
N TRP A 282 -31.38 7.32 8.14
CA TRP A 282 -32.76 7.66 8.45
C TRP A 282 -32.87 8.10 9.92
N GLU A 283 -33.33 9.31 10.12
CA GLU A 283 -33.61 9.84 11.45
C GLU A 283 -35.07 9.60 11.82
N VAL A 284 -35.29 8.81 12.85
CA VAL A 284 -36.60 8.38 13.32
C VAL A 284 -36.59 8.24 14.85
N PHE A 285 -37.62 8.74 15.53
CA PHE A 285 -37.76 8.70 16.99
C PHE A 285 -36.53 9.25 17.74
N ASN A 286 -35.94 10.33 17.24
CA ASN A 286 -34.72 10.94 17.76
C ASN A 286 -33.52 9.99 17.81
N GLN A 287 -33.48 9.06 16.88
CA GLN A 287 -32.38 8.13 16.64
C GLN A 287 -32.02 8.16 15.16
N LYS A 288 -30.76 7.90 14.86
CA LYS A 288 -30.27 7.81 13.49
C LYS A 288 -29.90 6.36 13.15
N LEU A 289 -30.68 5.76 12.27
CA LEU A 289 -30.35 4.45 11.69
C LEU A 289 -29.50 4.67 10.46
N THR A 290 -28.33 4.06 10.42
CA THR A 290 -27.40 4.13 9.27
C THR A 290 -27.15 2.73 8.71
N TYR A 291 -27.21 2.61 7.38
CA TYR A 291 -26.78 1.43 6.65
C TYR A 291 -25.65 1.80 5.69
N ASN A 292 -24.53 1.12 5.81
CA ASN A 292 -23.39 1.26 4.92
C ASN A 292 -23.12 -0.06 4.20
N PHE A 293 -23.08 0.00 2.89
CA PHE A 293 -22.70 -1.12 2.03
C PHE A 293 -21.48 -0.76 1.21
N GLY A 294 -20.50 -1.66 1.13
CA GLY A 294 -19.34 -1.56 0.26
C GLY A 294 -19.13 -2.81 -0.55
N ARG A 295 -18.78 -2.67 -1.82
CA ARG A 295 -18.40 -3.79 -2.67
C ARG A 295 -17.25 -3.40 -3.59
N GLN A 296 -16.23 -4.24 -3.60
CA GLN A 296 -15.08 -4.11 -4.49
C GLN A 296 -14.96 -5.35 -5.36
N PHE A 297 -14.72 -5.11 -6.65
CA PHE A 297 -14.34 -6.13 -7.60
C PHE A 297 -12.99 -5.77 -8.17
N PHE A 298 -12.08 -6.70 -8.10
CA PHE A 298 -10.81 -6.60 -8.78
C PHE A 298 -10.78 -7.58 -9.94
N ARG A 299 -10.48 -7.07 -11.12
CA ARG A 299 -10.23 -7.86 -12.32
C ARG A 299 -8.83 -7.53 -12.79
N GLY A 300 -7.85 -8.36 -12.43
CA GLY A 300 -6.53 -8.29 -13.04
C GLY A 300 -6.63 -8.87 -14.45
N GLY A 301 -6.16 -8.14 -15.45
CA GLY A 301 -5.72 -8.77 -16.69
C GLY A 301 -4.43 -9.56 -16.43
N PRO A 302 -3.94 -10.35 -17.39
CA PRO A 302 -2.65 -11.01 -17.21
C PRO A 302 -1.60 -9.95 -16.86
N SER A 303 -1.10 -9.99 -15.63
CA SER A 303 0.07 -9.24 -15.24
C SER A 303 1.29 -10.12 -15.48
N PHE A 304 2.26 -9.58 -16.16
CA PHE A 304 3.54 -10.23 -16.36
C PHE A 304 4.56 -9.55 -15.44
N ASN A 305 4.92 -10.24 -14.37
CA ASN A 305 5.96 -9.78 -13.49
C ASN A 305 7.29 -10.34 -13.98
N ALA A 306 8.18 -9.47 -14.42
CA ALA A 306 9.54 -9.86 -14.69
C ALA A 306 10.16 -10.38 -13.38
N THR A 307 10.37 -11.68 -13.29
CA THR A 307 10.93 -12.33 -12.09
C THR A 307 12.42 -12.16 -11.98
N ASP A 308 13.07 -11.65 -13.02
CA ASP A 308 14.52 -11.43 -13.05
C ASP A 308 14.87 -9.94 -13.16
N PRO A 309 14.75 -9.17 -12.07
CA PRO A 309 15.11 -7.75 -12.07
C PRO A 309 16.61 -7.51 -12.25
N LEU A 310 17.43 -8.54 -12.11
CA LEU A 310 18.89 -8.48 -12.14
C LEU A 310 19.47 -8.99 -13.46
N ASN A 311 18.58 -9.40 -14.37
CA ASN A 311 18.94 -9.94 -15.68
C ASN A 311 20.02 -11.05 -15.60
N ILE A 312 19.82 -11.99 -14.68
CA ILE A 312 20.77 -13.11 -14.49
C ILE A 312 20.77 -14.02 -15.71
N LEU A 313 19.66 -14.03 -16.44
CA LEU A 313 19.47 -14.80 -17.65
C LEU A 313 19.11 -13.90 -18.83
N PRO A 314 20.08 -13.16 -19.40
CA PRO A 314 19.84 -12.27 -20.52
C PRO A 314 19.17 -12.97 -21.71
N GLY A 315 18.18 -12.32 -22.30
CA GLY A 315 17.43 -12.83 -23.44
C GLY A 315 16.26 -13.76 -23.09
N PHE A 316 16.03 -14.02 -21.80
CA PHE A 316 14.89 -14.81 -21.34
C PHE A 316 13.87 -13.91 -20.62
N GLU A 317 12.64 -13.92 -21.11
CA GLU A 317 11.53 -13.37 -20.35
C GLU A 317 11.18 -14.39 -19.25
N SER A 318 11.85 -14.29 -18.09
CA SER A 318 11.41 -15.01 -16.91
C SER A 318 10.34 -14.17 -16.24
N GLY A 319 9.10 -14.61 -16.24
CA GLY A 319 8.02 -13.83 -15.66
C GLY A 319 6.94 -14.70 -15.04
N ASN A 320 6.45 -14.28 -13.90
CA ASN A 320 5.23 -14.82 -13.34
C ASN A 320 4.05 -14.21 -14.10
N ARG A 321 3.24 -15.05 -14.71
CA ARG A 321 1.94 -14.64 -15.20
C ARG A 321 0.94 -14.82 -14.06
N VAL A 322 0.36 -13.74 -13.63
CA VAL A 322 -0.71 -13.75 -12.63
C VAL A 322 -2.02 -13.57 -13.38
N ASP A 323 -2.82 -14.62 -13.46
CA ASP A 323 -4.18 -14.57 -13.96
C ASP A 323 -5.14 -14.62 -12.77
N ASN A 324 -5.78 -13.52 -12.47
CA ASN A 324 -6.84 -13.48 -11.45
C ASN A 324 -8.13 -14.03 -12.05
N ARG A 325 -8.30 -15.36 -12.11
CA ARG A 325 -9.49 -16.01 -12.67
C ARG A 325 -10.68 -15.97 -11.73
N GLY A 326 -10.44 -15.99 -10.45
CA GLY A 326 -11.48 -15.87 -9.44
C GLY A 326 -11.44 -14.45 -8.89
N LEU A 327 -12.37 -13.62 -9.32
CA LEU A 327 -12.48 -12.22 -8.87
C LEU A 327 -12.38 -12.14 -7.35
N PRO A 328 -11.33 -11.52 -6.76
CA PRO A 328 -11.35 -11.17 -5.37
C PRO A 328 -12.60 -10.30 -5.16
N ARG A 329 -13.57 -10.85 -4.48
CA ARG A 329 -14.79 -10.14 -4.10
C ARG A 329 -14.61 -9.70 -2.68
N PHE A 330 -14.85 -8.46 -2.46
CA PHE A 330 -14.84 -7.87 -1.15
C PHE A 330 -16.18 -7.18 -0.95
N SER A 331 -16.93 -7.54 0.07
CA SER A 331 -18.18 -6.89 0.41
C SER A 331 -18.28 -6.65 1.89
N THR A 332 -18.82 -5.50 2.26
CA THR A 332 -19.05 -5.09 3.64
C THR A 332 -20.48 -4.63 3.82
N ASN A 333 -21.03 -4.90 4.98
CA ASN A 333 -22.32 -4.39 5.43
C ASN A 333 -22.16 -3.88 6.85
N GLU A 334 -22.75 -2.74 7.14
CA GLU A 334 -22.83 -2.18 8.48
C GLU A 334 -24.26 -1.65 8.70
N ILE A 335 -24.82 -2.01 9.84
CA ILE A 335 -26.07 -1.41 10.36
C ILE A 335 -25.72 -0.81 11.69
N ARG A 336 -26.04 0.48 11.87
CA ARG A 336 -25.74 1.23 13.08
C ARG A 336 -26.92 2.06 13.52
N LEU A 337 -27.21 2.02 14.80
CA LEU A 337 -28.17 2.89 15.48
C LEU A 337 -27.38 3.85 16.36
N SER A 338 -27.56 5.14 16.17
CA SER A 338 -26.88 6.20 16.93
C SER A 338 -27.93 7.10 17.59
N SER A 339 -27.61 7.65 18.77
CA SER A 339 -28.40 8.73 19.37
C SER A 339 -28.23 10.01 18.53
N THR A 340 -29.26 10.83 18.50
CA THR A 340 -29.19 12.21 18.01
C THR A 340 -29.15 13.19 19.19
N PRO A 341 -28.76 14.46 19.01
CA PRO A 341 -28.79 15.45 20.04
C PRO A 341 -30.19 15.61 20.67
N GLU A 342 -31.24 15.40 19.88
CA GLU A 342 -32.66 15.51 20.27
C GLU A 342 -33.16 14.31 21.09
N SER A 343 -32.31 13.28 21.27
CA SER A 343 -32.70 12.07 22.03
C SER A 343 -33.00 12.35 23.49
N GLY A 344 -32.48 13.48 24.03
CA GLY A 344 -32.65 13.87 25.43
C GLY A 344 -31.94 12.94 26.42
N LEU A 345 -31.09 12.03 25.95
CA LEU A 345 -30.31 11.14 26.80
C LEU A 345 -29.11 11.87 27.40
N PRO A 346 -28.67 11.53 28.63
CA PRO A 346 -27.50 12.11 29.25
C PRO A 346 -26.19 11.62 28.68
N PHE A 347 -26.25 10.80 27.64
CA PHE A 347 -25.09 10.25 26.93
C PHE A 347 -25.44 10.02 25.46
N GLU A 348 -24.43 10.11 24.63
CA GLU A 348 -24.50 9.71 23.23
C GLU A 348 -24.05 8.25 23.09
N TYR A 349 -24.64 7.56 22.13
CA TYR A 349 -24.23 6.18 21.83
C TYR A 349 -24.30 5.85 20.35
N ASP A 350 -23.54 4.84 19.96
CA ASP A 350 -23.74 4.09 18.73
C ASP A 350 -23.56 2.58 18.99
N ILE A 351 -24.49 1.82 18.46
CA ILE A 351 -24.51 0.36 18.52
C ILE A 351 -24.63 -0.16 17.09
N GLY A 352 -23.79 -1.11 16.73
CA GLY A 352 -23.82 -1.60 15.37
C GLY A 352 -23.38 -3.03 15.19
N TRP A 353 -23.71 -3.52 14.03
CA TRP A 353 -23.21 -4.76 13.49
C TRP A 353 -22.50 -4.49 12.17
N PHE A 354 -21.32 -5.06 12.03
CA PHE A 354 -20.52 -5.00 10.81
C PHE A 354 -20.17 -6.40 10.34
N SER A 355 -20.27 -6.63 9.03
CA SER A 355 -19.85 -7.87 8.39
C SER A 355 -19.02 -7.59 7.16
N LYS A 356 -17.95 -8.36 7.02
CA LYS A 356 -17.07 -8.34 5.85
C LYS A 356 -16.92 -9.74 5.32
N ASN A 357 -17.16 -9.89 4.02
CA ASN A 357 -16.87 -11.11 3.30
C ASN A 357 -15.92 -10.83 2.15
N SER A 358 -14.82 -11.54 2.12
CA SER A 358 -13.91 -11.53 0.99
C SER A 358 -13.64 -12.95 0.52
N GLY A 359 -13.38 -13.10 -0.77
CA GLY A 359 -13.03 -14.39 -1.34
C GLY A 359 -12.60 -14.22 -2.78
N GLY A 360 -11.71 -15.06 -3.21
CA GLY A 360 -11.20 -15.11 -4.58
C GLY A 360 -10.21 -16.23 -4.75
N ILE A 361 -9.97 -16.58 -5.99
CA ILE A 361 -8.90 -17.49 -6.37
C ILE A 361 -7.89 -16.68 -7.16
N ILE A 362 -6.67 -16.69 -6.73
CA ILE A 362 -5.55 -16.11 -7.45
C ILE A 362 -4.81 -17.27 -8.10
N ASP A 363 -4.83 -17.31 -9.42
CA ASP A 363 -4.06 -18.27 -10.18
C ASP A 363 -2.73 -17.65 -10.58
N PHE A 364 -1.67 -18.29 -10.20
CA PHE A 364 -0.32 -17.95 -10.62
C PHE A 364 0.18 -19.04 -11.58
N THR A 365 0.51 -18.66 -12.79
CA THR A 365 1.33 -19.50 -13.65
C THR A 365 2.74 -18.96 -13.59
N ILE A 366 3.67 -19.77 -13.08
CA ILE A 366 5.09 -19.45 -13.04
C ILE A 366 5.78 -20.26 -14.12
N PRO A 367 5.94 -19.75 -15.34
CA PRO A 367 6.82 -20.38 -16.29
C PRO A 367 8.27 -20.19 -15.82
N THR A 368 8.94 -21.26 -15.52
CA THR A 368 10.38 -21.23 -15.25
C THR A 368 11.11 -21.62 -16.53
N TYR A 369 11.81 -20.67 -17.11
CA TYR A 369 12.67 -20.92 -18.27
C TYR A 369 14.08 -21.25 -17.76
N LEU A 370 14.58 -22.40 -18.11
CA LEU A 370 16.03 -22.68 -18.01
C LEU A 370 16.68 -22.35 -19.34
N PRO A 371 17.77 -21.58 -19.34
CA PRO A 371 18.49 -21.32 -20.58
C PRO A 371 18.95 -22.63 -21.19
N GLY A 372 18.75 -22.78 -22.48
CA GLY A 372 19.31 -23.91 -23.26
C GLY A 372 20.82 -23.96 -23.30
N ALA A 373 21.44 -23.10 -22.57
CA ALA A 373 22.87 -22.84 -22.58
C ALA A 373 23.60 -23.43 -21.39
N PHE A 374 23.10 -24.50 -20.82
CA PHE A 374 23.94 -25.30 -19.92
C PHE A 374 25.17 -25.87 -20.63
N GLY A 375 25.64 -25.28 -21.71
CA GLY A 375 26.79 -25.79 -22.36
C GLY A 375 27.32 -25.04 -23.54
N ALA A 376 26.61 -24.10 -24.14
CA ALA A 376 27.32 -23.20 -25.05
C ALA A 376 27.85 -22.04 -24.24
N PRO A 377 29.12 -21.64 -24.38
CA PRO A 377 29.52 -20.38 -23.82
C PRO A 377 28.61 -19.31 -24.39
N PHE A 378 27.91 -18.59 -23.52
CA PHE A 378 26.99 -17.47 -23.86
C PHE A 378 27.68 -16.42 -24.77
N ALA A 379 29.01 -16.43 -24.80
CA ALA A 379 29.85 -15.53 -25.54
C ALA A 379 30.06 -15.89 -27.02
N SER A 380 29.75 -17.12 -27.48
CA SER A 380 30.11 -17.53 -28.85
C SER A 380 29.07 -17.22 -29.92
N ILE A 381 27.90 -16.67 -29.55
CA ILE A 381 26.84 -16.36 -30.52
C ILE A 381 26.27 -14.97 -30.28
N PRO A 382 26.96 -13.87 -30.64
CA PRO A 382 26.40 -12.54 -30.63
C PRO A 382 25.14 -12.53 -31.48
N GLY A 383 23.98 -12.23 -30.90
CA GLY A 383 22.71 -12.10 -31.60
C GLY A 383 21.83 -13.34 -31.72
N GLN A 384 22.31 -14.54 -31.39
CA GLN A 384 21.48 -15.75 -31.41
C GLN A 384 20.83 -16.14 -30.09
N VAL A 385 21.24 -15.55 -29.00
CA VAL A 385 20.62 -15.79 -27.68
C VAL A 385 19.12 -15.46 -27.67
N ARG A 386 18.68 -14.52 -28.50
CA ARG A 386 17.26 -14.16 -28.63
C ARG A 386 16.43 -15.11 -29.50
N SER A 387 17.05 -15.96 -30.29
CA SER A 387 16.37 -16.92 -31.18
C SER A 387 16.49 -18.37 -30.70
N ALA A 388 17.28 -18.66 -29.68
CA ALA A 388 17.34 -19.97 -29.08
C ALA A 388 15.99 -20.32 -28.46
N ARG A 389 15.35 -21.38 -28.93
CA ARG A 389 14.14 -21.90 -28.31
C ARG A 389 14.44 -22.17 -26.84
N PRO A 390 13.56 -21.78 -25.91
CA PRO A 390 13.74 -22.05 -24.50
C PRO A 390 13.94 -23.55 -24.33
N ALA A 391 15.08 -23.95 -23.79
CA ALA A 391 15.39 -25.35 -23.58
C ALA A 391 14.54 -25.96 -22.46
N TYR A 392 13.83 -25.10 -21.70
CA TYR A 392 13.05 -25.56 -20.58
C TYR A 392 11.89 -24.63 -20.25
N VAL A 393 10.71 -25.17 -20.13
CA VAL A 393 9.55 -24.48 -19.55
C VAL A 393 8.94 -25.37 -18.47
N LEU A 394 9.12 -25.02 -17.21
CA LEU A 394 8.35 -25.56 -16.10
C LEU A 394 7.20 -24.59 -15.82
N ASN A 395 5.99 -25.02 -16.07
CA ASN A 395 4.81 -24.28 -15.61
C ASN A 395 4.39 -24.83 -14.26
N ALA A 396 4.58 -24.04 -13.21
CA ALA A 396 3.94 -24.28 -11.93
C ALA A 396 2.67 -23.44 -11.88
N ASP A 397 1.53 -24.09 -11.93
CA ASP A 397 0.21 -23.43 -11.76
C ASP A 397 -0.17 -23.54 -10.27
N PHE A 398 -0.26 -22.39 -9.62
CA PHE A 398 -0.72 -22.30 -8.24
C PHE A 398 -2.09 -21.66 -8.25
N ALA A 399 -3.07 -22.34 -7.69
CA ALA A 399 -4.37 -21.72 -7.36
C ALA A 399 -4.40 -21.48 -5.85
N PHE A 400 -4.51 -20.22 -5.47
CA PHE A 400 -4.58 -19.82 -4.08
C PHE A 400 -5.96 -19.23 -3.80
N GLY A 401 -6.82 -20.03 -3.16
CA GLY A 401 -8.14 -19.61 -2.71
C GLY A 401 -8.04 -18.91 -1.35
N LEU A 402 -8.34 -17.64 -1.33
CA LEU A 402 -8.44 -16.83 -0.12
C LEU A 402 -9.89 -16.53 0.19
N GLY A 403 -10.29 -16.76 1.44
CA GLY A 403 -11.57 -16.32 1.96
C GLY A 403 -11.40 -15.64 3.31
N GLN A 404 -12.27 -14.72 3.62
CA GLN A 404 -12.42 -14.17 4.96
C GLN A 404 -13.89 -13.88 5.21
N SER A 405 -14.39 -14.32 6.35
CA SER A 405 -15.69 -13.91 6.89
C SER A 405 -15.47 -13.32 8.26
N PHE A 406 -15.70 -12.04 8.36
CA PHE A 406 -15.51 -11.26 9.57
C PHE A 406 -16.85 -10.66 10.01
N ASP A 407 -17.19 -10.82 11.28
CA ASP A 407 -18.36 -10.22 11.93
C ASP A 407 -17.93 -9.48 13.20
N SER A 408 -18.49 -8.30 13.43
CA SER A 408 -18.31 -7.49 14.62
C SER A 408 -19.62 -6.95 15.12
N PHE A 409 -19.89 -7.12 16.42
CA PHE A 409 -20.94 -6.40 17.14
C PHE A 409 -20.23 -5.40 18.07
N TYR A 410 -20.58 -4.14 17.97
CA TYR A 410 -19.90 -3.10 18.70
C TYR A 410 -20.89 -2.10 19.31
N GLY A 411 -20.45 -1.47 20.37
CA GLY A 411 -21.15 -0.36 20.99
C GLY A 411 -20.15 0.64 21.56
N ASN A 412 -20.43 1.91 21.36
CA ASN A 412 -19.66 3.02 21.92
C ASN A 412 -20.64 3.94 22.68
N ALA A 413 -20.16 4.58 23.72
CA ALA A 413 -20.91 5.58 24.47
C ALA A 413 -20.00 6.77 24.80
N ARG A 414 -20.59 7.95 24.85
CA ARG A 414 -19.94 9.22 25.23
C ARG A 414 -20.79 9.89 26.29
N VAL A 415 -20.15 10.29 27.36
CA VAL A 415 -20.78 10.97 28.50
C VAL A 415 -20.10 12.31 28.70
N HIS A 416 -20.90 13.39 28.69
CA HIS A 416 -20.42 14.71 28.97
C HIS A 416 -20.57 15.00 30.46
N LEU A 417 -19.46 15.17 31.17
CA LEU A 417 -19.38 15.54 32.57
C LEU A 417 -19.26 17.07 32.67
N GLY A 418 -20.41 17.74 32.55
CA GLY A 418 -20.46 19.18 32.31
C GLY A 418 -20.07 19.56 30.90
N GLU A 419 -19.76 20.83 30.65
CA GLU A 419 -19.47 21.35 29.32
C GLU A 419 -18.02 21.08 28.86
N LYS A 420 -17.12 20.73 29.78
CA LYS A 420 -15.68 20.69 29.51
C LYS A 420 -15.05 19.32 29.51
N THR A 421 -15.73 18.32 30.07
CA THR A 421 -15.14 16.97 30.21
C THR A 421 -15.96 15.94 29.49
N GLU A 422 -15.34 15.18 28.60
CA GLU A 422 -15.95 14.04 27.92
C GLU A 422 -15.25 12.74 28.32
N LEU A 423 -16.04 11.76 28.66
CA LEU A 423 -15.61 10.37 28.84
C LEU A 423 -16.24 9.55 27.72
N SER A 424 -15.41 8.84 26.94
CA SER A 424 -15.92 7.92 25.93
C SER A 424 -15.34 6.54 26.09
N GLY A 425 -16.12 5.53 25.72
CA GLY A 425 -15.69 4.15 25.74
C GLY A 425 -16.48 3.30 24.76
N GLY A 426 -15.83 2.25 24.27
CA GLY A 426 -16.46 1.30 23.36
C GLY A 426 -15.95 -0.11 23.56
N ILE A 427 -16.79 -1.06 23.17
CA ILE A 427 -16.49 -2.50 23.17
C ILE A 427 -16.95 -3.10 21.86
N ALA A 428 -16.18 -4.06 21.35
CA ALA A 428 -16.57 -4.83 20.17
C ALA A 428 -16.29 -6.31 20.38
N PHE A 429 -17.24 -7.14 20.02
CA PHE A 429 -17.11 -8.59 19.99
C PHE A 429 -16.91 -9.01 18.54
N VAL A 430 -15.74 -9.55 18.25
CA VAL A 430 -15.32 -9.85 16.89
C VAL A 430 -15.14 -11.34 16.67
N LYS A 431 -15.43 -11.75 15.45
CA LYS A 431 -15.26 -13.14 15.00
C LYS A 431 -14.71 -13.10 13.58
N ASP A 432 -13.58 -13.74 13.39
CA ASP A 432 -12.93 -13.85 12.08
C ASP A 432 -12.75 -15.33 11.70
N LYS A 433 -13.08 -15.64 10.47
CA LYS A 433 -12.86 -16.96 9.87
C LYS A 433 -12.10 -16.76 8.57
N VAL A 434 -10.97 -17.41 8.46
CA VAL A 434 -10.09 -17.33 7.29
C VAL A 434 -9.87 -18.73 6.73
N PRO A 435 -10.75 -19.20 5.81
CA PRO A 435 -10.48 -20.38 5.03
C PRO A 435 -9.46 -20.05 3.94
N VAL A 436 -8.41 -20.83 3.85
CA VAL A 436 -7.38 -20.75 2.81
C VAL A 436 -7.29 -22.11 2.15
N ARG A 437 -7.32 -22.15 0.84
CA ARG A 437 -7.11 -23.35 0.04
C ARG A 437 -5.94 -23.11 -0.91
N THR A 438 -4.97 -23.97 -0.87
CA THR A 438 -3.82 -23.96 -1.79
C THR A 438 -3.88 -25.18 -2.67
N ASP A 439 -4.02 -24.99 -3.97
CA ASP A 439 -3.93 -26.03 -4.99
C ASP A 439 -2.62 -25.79 -5.75
N LEU A 440 -1.72 -26.77 -5.74
CA LEU A 440 -0.51 -26.76 -6.54
C LEU A 440 -0.65 -27.80 -7.65
N VAL A 441 -0.65 -27.35 -8.87
CA VAL A 441 -0.59 -28.20 -10.05
C VAL A 441 0.73 -27.93 -10.75
N LEU A 442 1.63 -28.88 -10.66
CA LEU A 442 2.83 -28.86 -11.52
C LEU A 442 2.40 -29.44 -12.87
N SER A 443 2.22 -28.59 -13.87
CA SER A 443 1.99 -29.05 -15.23
C SER A 443 3.27 -29.61 -15.82
N SER A 444 3.15 -30.65 -16.63
CA SER A 444 4.27 -31.32 -17.27
C SER A 444 5.17 -30.32 -18.02
N ALA A 445 6.44 -30.31 -17.68
CA ALA A 445 7.41 -29.51 -18.39
C ALA A 445 8.19 -30.39 -19.38
N ILE A 446 8.34 -29.91 -20.59
CA ILE A 446 9.20 -30.51 -21.57
C ILE A 446 10.54 -29.78 -21.52
N ILE A 447 11.58 -30.48 -21.12
CA ILE A 447 12.94 -29.95 -21.10
C ILE A 447 13.66 -30.54 -22.31
N ALA A 448 14.09 -29.67 -23.22
CA ALA A 448 15.07 -30.04 -24.23
C ALA A 448 16.39 -29.36 -23.86
N LEU A 449 17.28 -30.08 -23.21
CA LEU A 449 18.61 -29.59 -22.90
C LEU A 449 19.58 -30.12 -23.98
N PRO A 450 20.39 -29.28 -24.61
CA PRO A 450 21.48 -29.74 -25.42
C PRO A 450 22.48 -30.52 -24.53
N THR A 451 22.84 -31.73 -24.93
CA THR A 451 23.82 -32.56 -24.22
C THR A 451 25.21 -32.08 -24.61
N PHE A 452 25.93 -31.48 -23.68
CA PHE A 452 27.34 -31.10 -23.83
C PHE A 452 28.32 -32.11 -23.22
N LEU A 453 27.77 -33.06 -22.49
CA LEU A 453 28.56 -34.14 -21.93
C LEU A 453 28.36 -35.39 -22.81
N PRO A 454 29.45 -36.12 -23.17
CA PRO A 454 29.32 -37.33 -23.98
C PRO A 454 28.46 -38.37 -23.23
N PRO A 455 27.63 -39.13 -23.97
CA PRO A 455 26.88 -40.24 -23.38
C PRO A 455 27.82 -41.24 -22.71
N PRO A 456 27.45 -41.89 -21.59
CA PRO A 456 26.14 -41.93 -20.94
C PRO A 456 25.94 -40.89 -19.84
N SER A 457 26.87 -39.99 -19.59
CA SER A 457 26.85 -39.09 -18.43
C SER A 457 26.03 -37.79 -18.64
N GLY A 458 25.66 -37.45 -19.88
CA GLY A 458 25.05 -36.17 -20.21
C GLY A 458 23.69 -35.89 -19.57
N CYS A 459 22.88 -36.90 -19.31
CA CYS A 459 21.58 -36.75 -18.68
C CYS A 459 21.58 -37.08 -17.17
N GLN A 460 22.63 -37.74 -16.64
CA GLN A 460 22.69 -38.12 -15.23
C GLN A 460 22.83 -36.96 -14.26
N GLY A 461 23.50 -35.88 -14.66
CA GLY A 461 23.62 -34.66 -13.85
C GLY A 461 22.28 -33.90 -13.65
N ILE A 462 21.34 -34.12 -14.55
CA ILE A 462 20.01 -33.45 -14.51
C ILE A 462 19.03 -34.26 -13.65
N SER A 463 19.21 -35.55 -13.55
CA SER A 463 18.38 -36.45 -12.73
C SER A 463 18.41 -36.12 -11.22
N GLN A 464 19.45 -35.41 -10.77
CA GLN A 464 19.49 -34.92 -9.39
C GLN A 464 18.42 -33.83 -9.12
N PHE A 465 17.91 -33.18 -10.17
CA PHE A 465 16.97 -32.08 -10.07
C PHE A 465 15.58 -32.41 -10.61
N LEU A 466 15.43 -33.53 -11.31
CA LEU A 466 14.22 -33.95 -12.02
C LEU A 466 13.96 -35.44 -11.82
N PRO A 467 12.73 -35.80 -11.39
CA PRO A 467 12.43 -37.18 -11.01
C PRO A 467 12.44 -38.21 -12.15
N VAL A 468 12.39 -37.77 -13.41
CA VAL A 468 12.41 -38.65 -14.58
C VAL A 468 13.09 -37.93 -15.75
N SER A 469 14.18 -38.50 -16.28
CA SER A 469 14.82 -38.06 -17.52
C SER A 469 14.69 -39.12 -18.60
N ILE A 470 14.25 -38.68 -19.78
CA ILE A 470 14.20 -39.55 -20.98
C ILE A 470 15.29 -39.07 -21.94
N ASP A 471 16.14 -39.95 -22.35
CA ASP A 471 17.19 -39.65 -23.32
C ASP A 471 16.63 -39.75 -24.75
N TYR A 472 16.69 -38.67 -25.50
CA TYR A 472 16.22 -38.57 -26.89
C TYR A 472 17.39 -38.68 -27.90
N GLY A 473 18.52 -39.26 -27.50
CA GLY A 473 19.68 -39.38 -28.33
C GLY A 473 20.81 -38.39 -28.04
N PRO A 474 21.87 -38.34 -28.84
CA PRO A 474 23.12 -37.66 -28.47
C PRO A 474 23.03 -36.14 -28.39
N ALA A 475 21.90 -35.52 -28.73
CA ALA A 475 21.75 -34.05 -28.75
C ALA A 475 20.84 -33.46 -27.69
N TYR A 476 19.92 -34.22 -27.08
CA TYR A 476 18.92 -33.66 -26.18
C TYR A 476 18.49 -34.65 -25.08
N CYS A 477 18.43 -34.15 -23.85
CA CYS A 477 17.73 -34.85 -22.77
C CYS A 477 16.33 -34.22 -22.61
N GLN A 478 15.31 -34.99 -22.76
CA GLN A 478 13.96 -34.59 -22.43
C GLN A 478 13.55 -35.20 -21.08
N SER A 479 13.19 -34.36 -20.15
CA SER A 479 12.55 -34.80 -18.91
C SER A 479 11.12 -34.36 -18.90
N THR A 480 10.20 -35.26 -18.71
CA THR A 480 8.83 -34.96 -18.36
C THR A 480 8.68 -35.07 -16.85
N ILE A 481 8.46 -34.01 -16.16
CA ILE A 481 7.95 -34.05 -14.79
C ILE A 481 6.48 -34.43 -14.92
N PRO A 482 6.07 -35.63 -14.46
CA PRO A 482 4.65 -35.96 -14.49
C PRO A 482 3.91 -34.88 -13.70
N ALA A 483 2.76 -34.46 -14.22
CA ALA A 483 1.89 -33.53 -13.50
C ALA A 483 1.61 -34.12 -12.13
N SER A 484 2.20 -33.58 -11.11
CA SER A 484 1.89 -33.97 -9.73
C SER A 484 0.87 -32.99 -9.21
N VAL A 485 -0.31 -33.48 -8.93
CA VAL A 485 -1.31 -32.74 -8.19
C VAL A 485 -1.05 -33.04 -6.72
N ALA A 486 -0.49 -32.10 -6.00
CA ALA A 486 -0.49 -32.19 -4.54
C ALA A 486 -1.94 -32.12 -4.06
N ALA A 487 -2.31 -32.96 -3.09
CA ALA A 487 -3.64 -32.83 -2.47
C ALA A 487 -3.82 -31.39 -1.99
N PRO A 488 -5.01 -30.76 -2.24
CA PRO A 488 -5.22 -29.39 -1.85
C PRO A 488 -5.08 -29.24 -0.34
N GLU A 489 -4.25 -28.31 0.10
CA GLU A 489 -4.12 -27.97 1.51
C GLU A 489 -5.21 -26.96 1.88
N VAL A 490 -6.00 -27.30 2.89
CA VAL A 490 -7.07 -26.44 3.40
C VAL A 490 -6.76 -26.05 4.83
N PHE A 491 -6.68 -24.74 5.06
CA PHE A 491 -6.50 -24.15 6.38
C PHE A 491 -7.79 -23.42 6.77
N ASN A 492 -8.25 -23.61 7.98
CA ASN A 492 -9.42 -22.93 8.53
C ASN A 492 -9.02 -22.27 9.86
N SER A 493 -8.60 -21.03 9.80
CA SER A 493 -8.36 -20.25 11.02
C SER A 493 -9.67 -19.64 11.51
N ARG A 494 -9.90 -19.71 12.84
CA ARG A 494 -11.04 -19.07 13.51
C ARG A 494 -10.53 -18.32 14.71
N TYR A 495 -10.85 -17.05 14.74
CA TYR A 495 -10.45 -16.17 15.82
C TYR A 495 -11.65 -15.43 16.40
N LYS A 496 -11.63 -15.21 17.71
CA LYS A 496 -12.62 -14.40 18.43
C LYS A 496 -11.89 -13.56 19.45
N ASP A 497 -12.25 -12.31 19.55
CA ASP A 497 -11.68 -11.40 20.54
C ASP A 497 -12.72 -10.38 21.00
N THR A 498 -12.39 -9.72 22.12
CA THR A 498 -13.13 -8.56 22.63
C THR A 498 -12.20 -7.37 22.60
N LEU A 499 -12.54 -6.42 21.75
CA LEU A 499 -11.80 -5.19 21.56
C LEU A 499 -12.43 -4.07 22.39
N TYR A 500 -11.63 -3.10 22.78
CA TYR A 500 -12.07 -1.94 23.55
C TYR A 500 -11.40 -0.68 23.08
N ASN A 501 -12.05 0.45 23.33
CA ASN A 501 -11.46 1.76 23.35
C ASN A 501 -11.94 2.52 24.58
N PHE A 502 -11.17 3.49 25.01
CA PHE A 502 -11.52 4.39 26.09
C PHE A 502 -10.79 5.71 25.90
N SER A 503 -11.46 6.82 26.10
CA SER A 503 -10.81 8.13 26.13
C SER A 503 -11.44 9.07 27.15
N LEU A 504 -10.62 9.95 27.69
CA LEU A 504 -10.99 11.05 28.55
C LEU A 504 -10.42 12.32 27.95
N SER A 505 -11.24 13.33 27.76
CA SER A 505 -10.79 14.66 27.36
C SER A 505 -11.33 15.73 28.30
N HIS A 506 -10.55 16.79 28.45
CA HIS A 506 -10.92 17.95 29.25
C HIS A 506 -10.51 19.24 28.54
N LYS A 507 -11.47 20.15 28.38
CA LYS A 507 -11.28 21.51 27.87
C LYS A 507 -10.94 22.43 29.01
N PHE A 508 -9.68 22.84 29.16
CA PHE A 508 -9.29 23.87 30.14
C PHE A 508 -9.88 25.23 29.76
N THR A 509 -9.87 25.51 28.47
CA THR A 509 -10.56 26.62 27.81
C THR A 509 -11.24 26.10 26.54
N ASP A 510 -12.04 26.91 25.87
CA ASP A 510 -12.65 26.54 24.59
C ASP A 510 -11.59 26.24 23.50
N ASP A 511 -10.41 26.83 23.67
CA ASP A 511 -9.28 26.74 22.74
C ASP A 511 -8.19 25.77 23.19
N LEU A 512 -8.29 25.12 24.34
CA LEU A 512 -7.29 24.20 24.88
C LEU A 512 -7.91 22.93 25.43
N MET A 513 -7.71 21.83 24.75
CA MET A 513 -8.12 20.49 25.16
C MET A 513 -6.90 19.60 25.42
N VAL A 514 -6.95 18.85 26.51
CA VAL A 514 -6.02 17.73 26.80
C VAL A 514 -6.80 16.44 26.80
N TYR A 515 -6.23 15.36 26.27
CA TYR A 515 -6.88 14.06 26.25
C TYR A 515 -5.91 12.92 26.57
N ALA A 516 -6.47 11.82 27.04
CA ALA A 516 -5.81 10.53 27.16
C ALA A 516 -6.70 9.46 26.54
N ALA A 517 -6.11 8.56 25.76
CA ALA A 517 -6.83 7.52 25.06
C ALA A 517 -6.09 6.18 25.14
N THR A 518 -6.86 5.09 25.19
CA THR A 518 -6.35 3.71 25.08
C THR A 518 -7.29 2.88 24.23
N GLY A 519 -6.77 1.88 23.56
CA GLY A 519 -7.59 1.00 22.74
C GLY A 519 -6.84 -0.26 22.34
N SER A 520 -7.61 -1.26 21.92
CA SER A 520 -7.09 -2.51 21.39
C SER A 520 -7.60 -2.79 19.98
N SER A 521 -6.84 -3.58 19.25
CA SER A 521 -7.24 -4.11 17.95
C SER A 521 -6.51 -5.41 17.67
N PHE A 522 -6.94 -6.11 16.63
CA PHE A 522 -6.27 -7.33 16.18
C PHE A 522 -6.25 -7.45 14.66
N ARG A 523 -5.45 -8.37 14.19
CA ARG A 523 -5.38 -8.78 12.79
C ARG A 523 -5.09 -10.28 12.71
N THR A 524 -5.81 -11.00 11.85
CA THR A 524 -5.48 -12.40 11.54
C THR A 524 -4.40 -12.47 10.47
N GLY A 525 -3.49 -13.43 10.63
CA GLY A 525 -2.50 -13.76 9.62
C GLY A 525 -3.02 -14.76 8.60
N LEU A 526 -2.43 -14.77 7.40
CA LEU A 526 -2.60 -15.80 6.40
C LEU A 526 -1.43 -16.78 6.45
N PRO A 527 -1.65 -18.08 6.20
CA PRO A 527 -0.56 -19.04 6.05
C PRO A 527 0.33 -18.67 4.86
N ALA A 528 1.63 -18.92 4.98
CA ALA A 528 2.53 -18.83 3.84
C ALA A 528 2.21 -19.94 2.83
N LEU A 529 2.49 -19.67 1.55
CA LEU A 529 2.39 -20.69 0.50
C LEU A 529 3.35 -21.82 0.78
N ASN A 530 2.84 -23.04 0.92
CA ASN A 530 3.63 -24.25 1.19
C ASN A 530 3.98 -24.97 -0.10
N ASN A 531 4.92 -24.44 -0.84
CA ASN A 531 5.45 -25.09 -2.05
C ASN A 531 6.66 -26.02 -1.76
N ALA A 532 6.98 -26.29 -0.51
CA ALA A 532 8.12 -27.08 -0.08
C ALA A 532 7.76 -28.29 0.81
N GLY A 533 6.47 -28.51 1.06
CA GLY A 533 5.99 -29.59 1.93
C GLY A 533 6.42 -29.46 3.39
N LEU A 534 6.63 -28.24 3.87
CA LEU A 534 7.03 -27.97 5.24
C LEU A 534 5.88 -28.23 6.23
N PRO A 535 6.17 -28.51 7.51
CA PRO A 535 5.14 -28.61 8.53
C PRO A 535 4.29 -27.34 8.65
N ASN A 536 2.98 -27.46 8.69
CA ASN A 536 2.04 -26.36 8.67
C ASN A 536 2.22 -25.37 9.84
N ASN A 537 2.65 -25.85 11.00
CA ASN A 537 2.92 -24.99 12.18
C ASN A 537 4.08 -23.98 11.96
N LEU A 538 4.93 -24.22 10.97
CA LEU A 538 6.00 -23.29 10.59
C LEU A 538 5.51 -22.18 9.64
N LEU A 539 4.37 -22.39 9.00
CA LEU A 539 3.82 -21.53 7.96
C LEU A 539 2.58 -20.77 8.42
N LEU A 540 1.97 -21.17 9.54
CA LEU A 540 0.74 -20.57 10.07
C LEU A 540 1.08 -19.54 11.15
N PRO A 541 0.92 -18.23 10.87
CA PRO A 541 1.14 -17.22 11.89
C PRO A 541 -0.03 -17.17 12.88
N GLN A 542 0.27 -16.78 14.13
CA GLN A 542 -0.74 -16.45 15.12
C GLN A 542 -1.39 -15.09 14.78
N PRO A 543 -2.61 -14.84 15.24
CA PRO A 543 -3.21 -13.51 15.15
C PRO A 543 -2.37 -12.48 15.89
N GLU A 544 -2.21 -11.31 15.28
CA GLU A 544 -1.51 -10.18 15.88
C GLU A 544 -2.50 -9.31 16.66
N THR A 545 -2.14 -8.89 17.86
CA THR A 545 -2.91 -7.95 18.67
C THR A 545 -2.11 -6.70 18.98
N ALA A 546 -2.82 -5.57 19.10
CA ALA A 546 -2.23 -4.28 19.43
C ALA A 546 -2.99 -3.62 20.59
N LYS A 547 -2.26 -2.98 21.52
CA LYS A 547 -2.79 -2.11 22.56
C LYS A 547 -2.10 -0.76 22.46
N SER A 548 -2.88 0.31 22.52
CA SER A 548 -2.39 1.69 22.44
C SER A 548 -2.60 2.47 23.72
N TYR A 549 -1.69 3.38 24.00
CA TYR A 549 -1.79 4.41 25.01
C TYR A 549 -1.34 5.72 24.40
N GLU A 550 -2.16 6.74 24.47
CA GLU A 550 -1.91 8.04 23.88
C GLU A 550 -2.32 9.16 24.83
N VAL A 551 -1.50 10.20 24.91
CA VAL A 551 -1.83 11.45 25.56
C VAL A 551 -1.56 12.57 24.58
N GLY A 552 -2.50 13.50 24.43
CA GLY A 552 -2.35 14.61 23.51
C GLY A 552 -2.94 15.90 24.00
N VAL A 553 -2.57 16.96 23.30
CA VAL A 553 -3.06 18.31 23.48
C VAL A 553 -3.48 18.89 22.15
N LYS A 554 -4.61 19.59 22.14
CA LYS A 554 -5.11 20.37 21.01
C LYS A 554 -5.36 21.79 21.47
N ALA A 555 -4.71 22.74 20.79
CA ALA A 555 -4.78 24.15 21.14
C ALA A 555 -5.02 25.00 19.89
N SER A 556 -5.84 26.02 20.04
CA SER A 556 -6.08 27.07 19.05
C SER A 556 -5.80 28.43 19.70
N PHE A 557 -5.10 29.29 19.00
CA PHE A 557 -4.79 30.66 19.44
C PHE A 557 -5.46 31.63 18.46
N GLY A 558 -6.76 31.79 18.62
CA GLY A 558 -7.60 32.47 17.66
C GLY A 558 -7.56 31.83 16.31
N ARG A 559 -7.59 32.59 15.23
CA ARG A 559 -7.44 32.13 13.85
C ARG A 559 -5.98 32.00 13.40
N ALA A 560 -5.05 32.54 14.19
CA ALA A 560 -3.66 32.68 13.77
C ALA A 560 -2.84 31.40 13.90
N LEU A 561 -3.13 30.57 14.91
CA LEU A 561 -2.30 29.39 15.19
C LEU A 561 -3.12 28.25 15.79
N ARG A 562 -2.95 27.07 15.22
CA ARG A 562 -3.47 25.79 15.74
C ARG A 562 -2.30 24.82 15.94
N VAL A 563 -2.27 24.17 17.11
CA VAL A 563 -1.22 23.21 17.47
C VAL A 563 -1.86 21.95 18.03
N ASN A 564 -1.57 20.81 17.43
CA ASN A 564 -1.97 19.50 17.92
C ASN A 564 -0.70 18.67 18.17
N ALA A 565 -0.58 18.11 19.37
CA ALA A 565 0.55 17.26 19.72
C ALA A 565 0.09 16.02 20.47
N ALA A 566 0.75 14.89 20.22
CA ALA A 566 0.48 13.63 20.91
C ALA A 566 1.77 12.86 21.16
N VAL A 567 1.80 12.15 22.28
CA VAL A 567 2.79 11.11 22.58
C VAL A 567 2.08 9.78 22.71
N PHE A 568 2.68 8.71 22.19
CA PHE A 568 2.02 7.43 22.15
C PHE A 568 2.96 6.26 22.40
N GLN A 569 2.38 5.17 22.89
CA GLN A 569 2.97 3.84 22.94
C GLN A 569 1.99 2.82 22.37
N LEU A 570 2.49 1.95 21.47
CA LEU A 570 1.77 0.79 20.95
C LEU A 570 2.52 -0.46 21.39
N ASP A 571 1.85 -1.37 22.03
CA ASP A 571 2.37 -2.70 22.37
C ASP A 571 1.74 -3.73 21.44
N TYR A 572 2.57 -4.32 20.59
CA TYR A 572 2.18 -5.42 19.72
C TYR A 572 2.57 -6.74 20.37
N GLN A 573 1.60 -7.63 20.43
CA GLN A 573 1.81 -9.03 20.74
C GLN A 573 1.64 -9.81 19.44
N ASP A 574 2.57 -10.72 19.19
CA ASP A 574 2.57 -11.54 17.98
C ASP A 574 2.59 -10.72 16.67
N GLN A 575 3.34 -9.62 16.60
CA GLN A 575 3.46 -8.82 15.36
C GLN A 575 3.94 -9.68 14.20
N LEU A 576 3.17 -9.69 13.12
CA LEU A 576 3.50 -10.43 11.92
C LEU A 576 4.71 -9.81 11.21
N THR A 577 5.72 -10.64 11.00
CA THR A 577 6.94 -10.28 10.28
C THR A 577 7.27 -11.33 9.24
N ARG A 578 7.57 -10.89 8.03
CA ARG A 578 7.95 -11.75 6.90
C ARG A 578 9.46 -11.85 6.82
N PHE A 579 9.96 -13.07 6.57
CA PHE A 579 11.37 -13.40 6.40
C PHE A 579 11.57 -14.08 5.04
N GLU A 580 12.46 -13.54 4.25
CA GLU A 580 12.84 -14.08 2.93
C GLU A 580 14.31 -14.51 2.94
N GLY A 581 14.69 -15.37 2.01
CA GLY A 581 16.08 -15.86 1.89
C GLY A 581 16.54 -16.72 3.06
N VAL A 582 15.62 -17.24 3.86
CA VAL A 582 15.93 -18.21 4.92
C VAL A 582 16.20 -19.56 4.31
N GLN A 583 17.30 -20.21 4.71
CA GLN A 583 17.59 -21.58 4.33
C GLN A 583 16.63 -22.54 5.01
N PHE A 584 16.10 -23.48 4.24
CA PHE A 584 15.24 -24.53 4.75
C PHE A 584 15.48 -25.84 4.00
N LEU A 585 15.28 -26.96 4.69
CA LEU A 585 15.29 -28.28 4.08
C LEU A 585 13.90 -28.59 3.51
N SER A 586 13.81 -28.75 2.21
CA SER A 586 12.56 -29.11 1.55
C SER A 586 12.15 -30.54 1.92
N ALA A 587 10.87 -30.75 2.22
CA ALA A 587 10.33 -32.09 2.42
C ALA A 587 10.13 -32.84 1.08
N ILE A 588 10.29 -32.16 -0.05
CA ILE A 588 10.24 -32.80 -1.36
C ILE A 588 11.49 -33.64 -1.56
N PRO A 589 11.37 -34.96 -1.80
CA PRO A 589 12.52 -35.85 -1.99
C PRO A 589 13.47 -35.34 -3.06
N GLY A 590 14.77 -35.29 -2.76
CA GLY A 590 15.79 -34.84 -3.68
C GLY A 590 15.96 -33.33 -3.83
N ALA A 591 15.07 -32.51 -3.27
CA ALA A 591 15.14 -31.05 -3.41
C ALA A 591 16.21 -30.39 -2.51
N GLY A 592 16.67 -31.06 -1.45
CA GLY A 592 17.73 -30.58 -0.59
C GLY A 592 17.42 -29.28 0.15
N VAL A 593 18.47 -28.53 0.50
CA VAL A 593 18.37 -27.21 1.13
C VAL A 593 18.09 -26.14 0.09
N LYS A 594 17.07 -25.31 0.35
CA LYS A 594 16.65 -24.19 -0.50
C LYS A 594 16.70 -22.86 0.26
N THR A 595 16.80 -21.76 -0.48
CA THR A 595 16.74 -20.37 0.04
C THR A 595 15.65 -19.55 -0.62
N THR A 596 14.98 -20.08 -1.63
CA THR A 596 13.99 -19.40 -2.44
C THR A 596 12.70 -20.20 -2.52
N GLY A 597 11.61 -19.54 -2.81
CA GLY A 597 10.30 -20.16 -3.04
C GLY A 597 9.39 -20.22 -1.83
N VAL A 598 9.88 -19.92 -0.62
CA VAL A 598 9.05 -19.82 0.60
C VAL A 598 9.38 -18.51 1.32
N ALA A 599 8.36 -17.74 1.63
CA ALA A 599 8.46 -16.64 2.58
C ALA A 599 7.91 -17.14 3.93
N PHE A 600 8.70 -17.01 4.99
CA PHE A 600 8.28 -17.40 6.32
C PHE A 600 7.64 -16.24 7.05
N TYR A 601 6.50 -16.48 7.67
CA TYR A 601 5.87 -15.54 8.59
C TYR A 601 6.13 -15.97 10.00
N ARG A 602 6.57 -15.04 10.83
CA ARG A 602 6.76 -15.28 12.25
C ARG A 602 6.20 -14.13 13.06
N ASN A 603 5.66 -14.47 14.21
CA ASN A 603 5.16 -13.53 15.17
C ASN A 603 6.28 -13.08 16.09
N ILE A 604 6.43 -11.78 16.29
CA ILE A 604 7.44 -11.16 17.16
C ILE A 604 6.76 -10.10 18.03
N ASP A 605 6.95 -10.17 19.32
CA ASP A 605 6.49 -9.10 20.21
C ASP A 605 7.30 -7.83 19.98
N SER A 606 6.62 -6.73 19.84
CA SER A 606 7.26 -5.44 19.62
C SER A 606 6.59 -4.30 20.37
N ARG A 607 7.28 -3.17 20.45
CA ARG A 607 6.80 -1.92 21.03
C ARG A 607 7.15 -0.75 20.13
N VAL A 608 6.15 0.07 19.82
CA VAL A 608 6.32 1.35 19.16
C VAL A 608 6.19 2.46 20.20
N ARG A 609 7.10 3.42 20.18
CA ARG A 609 7.00 4.67 20.93
C ARG A 609 7.28 5.83 20.01
N GLY A 610 6.52 6.89 20.21
CA GLY A 610 6.66 8.04 19.34
C GLY A 610 5.94 9.27 19.83
N PHE A 611 6.06 10.32 19.01
CA PHE A 611 5.33 11.56 19.18
C PHE A 611 4.99 12.15 17.81
N GLU A 612 3.95 12.95 17.80
CA GLU A 612 3.43 13.65 16.61
C GLU A 612 3.17 15.09 16.97
N LEU A 613 3.44 15.98 16.02
CA LEU A 613 3.14 17.41 16.13
C LEU A 613 2.57 17.89 14.81
N GLU A 614 1.50 18.64 14.86
CA GLU A 614 0.86 19.32 13.73
C GLU A 614 0.63 20.77 14.09
N VAL A 615 1.04 21.66 13.20
CA VAL A 615 0.92 23.11 13.36
C VAL A 615 0.29 23.67 12.09
N ALA A 616 -0.73 24.49 12.25
CA ALA A 616 -1.26 25.33 11.18
C ALA A 616 -1.25 26.78 11.65
N ALA A 617 -0.69 27.66 10.86
CA ALA A 617 -0.49 29.06 11.21
C ALA A 617 -0.88 29.97 10.05
N ASN A 618 -1.65 31.03 10.36
CA ASN A 618 -1.98 32.13 9.48
C ASN A 618 -1.44 33.43 10.09
N PRO A 619 -0.12 33.68 9.97
CA PRO A 619 0.50 34.84 10.64
C PRO A 619 0.08 36.18 10.04
N MET A 620 -0.46 36.21 8.85
CA MET A 620 -1.09 37.37 8.17
C MET A 620 -2.17 36.85 7.19
N ASP A 621 -3.06 37.73 6.75
CA ASP A 621 -4.25 37.35 5.97
C ASP A 621 -3.95 36.52 4.69
N ASN A 622 -2.82 36.79 4.04
CA ASN A 622 -2.50 36.16 2.75
C ASN A 622 -1.45 35.04 2.89
N LEU A 623 -1.01 34.69 4.09
CA LEU A 623 0.02 33.68 4.32
C LEU A 623 -0.52 32.54 5.20
N SER A 624 -0.58 31.36 4.66
CA SER A 624 -0.86 30.15 5.41
C SER A 624 0.35 29.22 5.43
N LEU A 625 0.67 28.71 6.61
CA LEU A 625 1.77 27.78 6.84
C LEU A 625 1.23 26.52 7.52
N GLY A 626 1.63 25.35 7.04
CA GLY A 626 1.34 24.07 7.65
C GLY A 626 2.64 23.31 7.93
N GLY A 627 2.76 22.79 9.12
CA GLY A 627 3.90 21.96 9.49
C GLY A 627 3.44 20.71 10.22
N SER A 628 4.04 19.57 9.93
CA SER A 628 3.79 18.38 10.69
C SER A 628 5.05 17.54 10.81
N LEU A 629 5.19 16.84 11.92
CA LEU A 629 6.28 15.90 12.15
C LEU A 629 5.78 14.67 12.91
N SER A 630 6.42 13.56 12.64
CA SER A 630 6.17 12.28 13.31
C SER A 630 7.49 11.60 13.61
N TYR A 631 7.60 11.07 14.82
CA TYR A 631 8.65 10.17 15.21
C TYR A 631 8.03 8.88 15.74
N SER A 632 8.38 7.74 15.14
CA SER A 632 7.91 6.44 15.59
C SER A 632 9.03 5.40 15.51
N LYS A 633 9.38 4.80 16.64
CA LYS A 633 10.45 3.81 16.74
C LYS A 633 9.89 2.49 17.24
N ILE A 634 10.04 1.46 16.39
CA ILE A 634 9.63 0.09 16.69
C ILE A 634 10.83 -0.65 17.27
N LYS A 635 10.63 -1.34 18.39
CA LYS A 635 11.65 -2.17 19.02
C LYS A 635 11.12 -3.57 19.32
N SER A 636 11.92 -4.59 19.03
CA SER A 636 11.65 -5.97 19.42
C SER A 636 11.64 -6.13 20.94
N LYS A 637 10.73 -6.95 21.47
CA LYS A 637 10.75 -7.42 22.85
C LYS A 637 11.54 -8.72 23.03
N GLY A 638 12.08 -9.29 21.93
CA GLY A 638 12.74 -10.58 21.86
C GLY A 638 11.83 -11.63 21.23
N GLY A 639 12.32 -12.84 21.13
CA GLY A 639 11.63 -14.00 20.53
C GLY A 639 12.51 -14.69 19.50
N ASP A 640 12.09 -15.86 19.05
CA ASP A 640 12.84 -16.63 18.05
C ASP A 640 12.34 -16.35 16.65
N VAL A 641 13.27 -16.09 15.73
CA VAL A 641 12.99 -15.74 14.34
C VAL A 641 13.74 -16.69 13.39
N PRO A 642 13.18 -16.96 12.21
CA PRO A 642 13.88 -17.71 11.18
C PRO A 642 15.23 -17.07 10.83
N CYS A 643 16.28 -17.88 10.72
CA CYS A 643 17.63 -17.38 10.43
C CYS A 643 18.45 -18.43 9.67
N ASN A 644 19.57 -17.99 9.10
CA ASN A 644 20.57 -18.85 8.52
C ASN A 644 21.70 -19.07 9.54
N ASN A 645 21.72 -20.22 10.19
CA ASN A 645 22.76 -20.58 11.15
C ASN A 645 23.56 -21.78 10.63
N PRO A 646 24.80 -21.57 10.11
CA PRO A 646 25.58 -22.65 9.56
C PRO A 646 26.10 -23.65 10.62
N ALA A 647 26.07 -23.28 11.90
CA ALA A 647 26.47 -24.16 12.98
C ALA A 647 25.41 -25.22 13.36
N VAL A 648 24.16 -25.03 12.89
CA VAL A 648 23.04 -25.93 13.16
C VAL A 648 22.59 -26.57 11.84
N PRO A 649 22.87 -27.88 11.62
CA PRO A 649 22.46 -28.55 10.40
C PRO A 649 20.93 -28.62 10.30
N LEU A 650 20.42 -28.41 9.11
CA LEU A 650 19.00 -28.59 8.79
C LEU A 650 18.70 -30.08 8.70
N THR A 651 17.65 -30.53 9.35
CA THR A 651 17.18 -31.90 9.37
C THR A 651 15.68 -31.97 9.12
N ALA A 652 15.16 -33.16 8.83
CA ALA A 652 13.71 -33.34 8.67
C ALA A 652 12.91 -32.93 9.94
N ALA A 653 13.51 -33.09 11.12
CA ALA A 653 12.90 -32.65 12.39
C ALA A 653 13.03 -31.13 12.59
N ASN A 654 14.10 -30.50 12.11
CA ASN A 654 14.37 -29.07 12.15
C ASN A 654 14.65 -28.54 10.75
N PRO A 655 13.63 -28.42 9.89
CA PRO A 655 13.82 -28.02 8.51
C PRO A 655 14.18 -26.53 8.35
N ILE A 656 14.07 -25.73 9.42
CA ILE A 656 14.39 -24.30 9.47
C ILE A 656 15.15 -24.02 10.78
N ASN A 657 16.17 -23.18 10.71
CA ASN A 657 16.83 -22.68 11.90
C ASN A 657 16.11 -21.47 12.48
N PHE A 658 16.11 -21.39 13.81
CA PHE A 658 15.62 -20.24 14.56
C PHE A 658 16.76 -19.64 15.38
N CYS A 659 16.84 -18.32 15.38
CA CYS A 659 17.79 -17.56 16.18
C CYS A 659 17.04 -16.58 17.09
N PRO A 660 17.54 -16.32 18.32
CA PRO A 660 16.92 -15.33 19.17
C PRO A 660 17.01 -13.92 18.54
N SER A 661 15.89 -13.21 18.54
CA SER A 661 15.84 -11.79 18.20
C SER A 661 16.40 -10.99 19.38
N VAL A 662 17.22 -9.99 19.08
CA VAL A 662 17.79 -9.15 20.12
C VAL A 662 16.72 -8.23 20.69
N LYS A 663 16.52 -8.26 22.02
CA LYS A 663 15.63 -7.33 22.70
C LYS A 663 16.12 -5.90 22.51
N GLY A 664 15.22 -5.01 22.06
CA GLY A 664 15.54 -3.61 21.78
C GLY A 664 16.02 -3.34 20.36
N GLU A 665 16.17 -4.37 19.53
CA GLU A 665 16.46 -4.23 18.11
C GLU A 665 15.40 -3.39 17.42
N VAL A 666 15.85 -2.48 16.51
CA VAL A 666 14.96 -1.58 15.78
C VAL A 666 14.35 -2.31 14.60
N LEU A 667 13.03 -2.37 14.54
CA LEU A 667 12.27 -3.10 13.53
C LEU A 667 11.66 -2.19 12.42
N ASN A 668 12.03 -0.92 12.36
CA ASN A 668 11.47 0.01 11.40
C ASN A 668 11.83 -0.36 9.94
N THR A 669 10.82 -0.44 9.10
CA THR A 669 10.96 -0.59 7.63
C THR A 669 10.90 0.75 6.91
N THR A 670 10.53 1.82 7.61
CA THR A 670 10.47 3.21 7.14
C THR A 670 11.27 4.11 8.07
N ALA A 671 11.55 5.33 7.63
CA ALA A 671 12.26 6.31 8.46
C ALA A 671 11.48 6.58 9.76
N PRO A 672 12.10 6.41 10.95
CA PRO A 672 11.44 6.72 12.22
C PRO A 672 11.03 8.19 12.36
N PHE A 673 11.81 9.12 11.81
CA PHE A 673 11.54 10.54 11.83
C PHE A 673 11.13 11.03 10.45
N GLN A 674 10.00 11.72 10.37
CA GLN A 674 9.44 12.30 9.16
C GLN A 674 8.89 13.68 9.49
N ALA A 675 9.05 14.65 8.59
CA ALA A 675 8.52 15.98 8.74
C ALA A 675 8.07 16.55 7.40
N SER A 676 7.05 17.39 7.45
CA SER A 676 6.63 18.20 6.30
C SER A 676 6.44 19.65 6.71
N LEU A 677 6.71 20.55 5.78
CA LEU A 677 6.41 21.96 5.88
C LEU A 677 5.83 22.41 4.56
N ASN A 678 4.68 23.04 4.60
CA ASN A 678 4.03 23.61 3.42
C ASN A 678 3.59 25.05 3.69
N GLY A 679 3.42 25.81 2.64
CA GLY A 679 2.92 27.17 2.76
C GLY A 679 2.31 27.66 1.45
N SER A 680 1.37 28.59 1.59
CA SER A 680 0.75 29.34 0.50
C SER A 680 0.80 30.82 0.82
N TYR A 681 1.26 31.60 -0.13
CA TYR A 681 1.20 33.05 -0.09
C TYR A 681 0.40 33.55 -1.26
N ASP A 682 -0.75 34.14 -1.00
CA ASP A 682 -1.67 34.66 -2.01
C ASP A 682 -1.49 36.16 -2.12
N VAL A 683 -1.35 36.71 -3.35
CA VAL A 683 -1.06 38.13 -3.62
C VAL A 683 -2.17 38.69 -4.48
N PRO A 684 -3.00 39.64 -3.98
CA PRO A 684 -3.96 40.30 -4.82
C PRO A 684 -3.24 41.14 -5.88
N VAL A 685 -3.47 40.82 -7.14
CA VAL A 685 -2.89 41.53 -8.32
C VAL A 685 -3.86 42.59 -8.81
N SER A 686 -5.15 42.30 -8.81
CA SER A 686 -6.23 43.22 -9.13
C SER A 686 -7.52 42.79 -8.40
N SER A 687 -8.61 43.52 -8.58
CA SER A 687 -9.92 43.16 -7.99
C SER A 687 -10.50 41.83 -8.46
N SER A 688 -9.98 41.24 -9.53
CA SER A 688 -10.47 39.97 -10.09
C SER A 688 -9.37 38.97 -10.36
N LEU A 689 -8.13 39.24 -9.89
CA LEU A 689 -6.96 38.43 -10.19
C LEU A 689 -6.04 38.35 -8.96
N ASP A 690 -5.79 37.15 -8.49
CA ASP A 690 -4.84 36.84 -7.42
C ASP A 690 -3.68 36.03 -7.98
N GLY A 691 -2.47 36.39 -7.57
CA GLY A 691 -1.28 35.57 -7.75
C GLY A 691 -1.07 34.70 -6.54
N TYR A 692 -0.43 33.55 -6.72
CA TYR A 692 -0.04 32.73 -5.61
C TYR A 692 1.36 32.15 -5.76
N PHE A 693 1.98 31.91 -4.62
CA PHE A 693 3.19 31.12 -4.50
C PHE A 693 2.99 30.06 -3.41
N ARG A 694 3.28 28.79 -3.71
CA ARG A 694 3.12 27.68 -2.78
C ARG A 694 4.37 26.83 -2.78
N PHE A 695 4.66 26.24 -1.65
CA PHE A 695 5.74 25.27 -1.51
C PHE A 695 5.33 24.09 -0.63
N ASN A 696 5.99 22.97 -0.86
CA ASN A 696 5.92 21.81 0.02
C ASN A 696 7.34 21.23 0.19
N LEU A 697 7.79 21.10 1.43
CA LEU A 697 9.05 20.46 1.80
C LEU A 697 8.72 19.20 2.59
N ASN A 698 9.19 18.05 2.11
CA ASN A 698 9.08 16.77 2.79
C ASN A 698 10.47 16.28 3.18
N TYR A 699 10.67 16.00 4.47
CA TYR A 699 11.90 15.46 5.03
C TYR A 699 11.66 14.05 5.55
N GLN A 700 12.51 13.13 5.14
CA GLN A 700 12.58 11.76 5.64
C GLN A 700 13.93 11.55 6.31
N GLY A 701 13.91 11.13 7.56
CA GLY A 701 15.10 10.77 8.29
C GLY A 701 15.76 9.51 7.74
N ARG A 702 16.87 9.11 8.34
CA ARG A 702 17.53 7.84 8.00
C ARG A 702 16.57 6.67 8.22
N ASN A 703 16.39 5.83 7.18
CA ASN A 703 15.58 4.63 7.27
C ASN A 703 16.48 3.46 7.69
N PRO A 704 16.23 2.79 8.83
CA PRO A 704 16.93 1.58 9.22
C PRO A 704 16.74 0.43 8.22
N ASN A 705 15.64 0.48 7.44
CA ASN A 705 15.30 -0.47 6.38
C ASN A 705 15.30 -1.92 6.89
N TYR A 706 14.63 -2.15 8.03
CA TYR A 706 14.53 -3.45 8.63
C TYR A 706 13.73 -4.42 7.74
N GLY A 707 14.39 -5.34 7.16
CA GLY A 707 13.82 -6.40 6.32
C GLY A 707 14.94 -7.34 5.92
N ASN A 708 14.76 -8.56 5.61
CA ASN A 708 15.73 -9.53 5.05
C ASN A 708 17.09 -9.68 5.80
N PHE A 709 17.31 -8.97 6.89
CA PHE A 709 18.65 -8.82 7.50
C PHE A 709 19.14 -10.08 8.22
N ARG A 710 18.28 -11.05 8.50
CA ARG A 710 18.68 -12.31 9.15
C ARG A 710 19.11 -13.39 8.17
N THR A 711 19.13 -13.10 6.90
CA THR A 711 19.52 -14.04 5.85
C THR A 711 20.99 -13.99 5.48
N GLY A 712 21.80 -13.20 6.21
CA GLY A 712 23.23 -13.03 5.93
C GLY A 712 23.57 -11.95 4.90
N ALA A 713 22.59 -11.28 4.30
CA ALA A 713 22.80 -10.12 3.47
C ALA A 713 23.24 -8.91 4.32
N ALA A 714 24.24 -8.16 3.83
CA ALA A 714 24.68 -6.95 4.49
C ALA A 714 23.54 -5.92 4.45
N PHE A 715 22.99 -5.63 5.63
CA PHE A 715 21.94 -4.64 5.78
C PHE A 715 22.49 -3.23 5.57
N LYS A 716 21.84 -2.45 4.70
CA LYS A 716 22.17 -1.03 4.51
C LYS A 716 20.96 -0.16 4.80
N SER A 717 21.12 0.73 5.78
CA SER A 717 20.14 1.80 5.99
C SER A 717 20.21 2.80 4.84
N THR A 718 19.07 3.37 4.46
CA THR A 718 19.06 4.46 3.49
C THR A 718 19.30 5.81 4.18
N PRO A 719 20.03 6.77 3.57
CA PRO A 719 20.31 8.08 4.14
C PRO A 719 19.03 8.92 4.25
N ALA A 720 19.10 9.94 5.10
CA ALA A 720 18.08 10.98 5.17
C ALA A 720 18.06 11.82 3.89
N TYR A 721 16.88 12.34 3.55
CA TYR A 721 16.70 13.21 2.39
C TYR A 721 15.57 14.21 2.59
N ALA A 722 15.60 15.27 1.77
CA ALA A 722 14.50 16.21 1.62
C ALA A 722 14.12 16.38 0.15
N VAL A 723 12.82 16.56 -0.09
CA VAL A 723 12.25 16.88 -1.41
C VAL A 723 11.48 18.19 -1.27
N VAL A 724 11.63 19.09 -2.24
CA VAL A 724 10.94 20.36 -2.29
C VAL A 724 10.12 20.42 -3.58
N ASP A 725 8.85 20.77 -3.43
CA ASP A 725 7.94 21.05 -4.54
C ASP A 725 7.54 22.54 -4.50
N LEU A 726 7.53 23.23 -5.64
CA LEU A 726 7.20 24.65 -5.77
C LEU A 726 6.07 24.83 -6.78
N PHE A 727 5.18 25.76 -6.51
CA PHE A 727 4.05 26.12 -7.35
C PHE A 727 3.88 27.64 -7.40
N ALA A 728 3.58 28.17 -8.55
CA ALA A 728 3.24 29.58 -8.71
C ALA A 728 2.18 29.72 -9.80
N GLY A 729 1.28 30.68 -9.65
CA GLY A 729 0.21 30.85 -10.64
C GLY A 729 -0.68 32.03 -10.39
N LEU A 730 -1.74 32.07 -11.16
CA LEU A 730 -2.77 33.08 -11.13
C LEU A 730 -4.14 32.44 -10.99
N THR A 731 -4.97 33.01 -10.16
CA THR A 731 -6.38 32.62 -9.97
C THR A 731 -7.25 33.82 -10.30
N GLY A 732 -8.25 33.64 -11.12
CA GLY A 732 -9.15 34.72 -11.51
C GLY A 732 -10.62 34.38 -11.33
N ASN A 733 -11.46 35.45 -11.37
CA ASN A 733 -12.91 35.36 -11.23
C ASN A 733 -13.33 34.60 -9.94
N GLU A 734 -12.77 34.98 -8.79
CA GLU A 734 -13.05 34.35 -7.48
C GLU A 734 -12.88 32.79 -7.52
N GLY A 735 -11.82 32.30 -8.16
CA GLY A 735 -11.55 30.87 -8.30
C GLY A 735 -12.21 30.19 -9.49
N GLY A 736 -12.86 30.94 -10.39
CA GLY A 736 -13.45 30.38 -11.63
C GLY A 736 -12.42 29.78 -12.56
N TRP A 737 -11.17 30.24 -12.52
CA TRP A 737 -10.07 29.62 -13.23
C TRP A 737 -8.76 29.75 -12.44
N ASP A 738 -7.87 28.80 -12.60
CA ASP A 738 -6.53 28.77 -12.02
C ASP A 738 -5.55 28.31 -13.10
N LEU A 739 -4.48 29.08 -13.30
CA LEU A 739 -3.38 28.74 -14.21
C LEU A 739 -2.08 28.75 -13.41
N GLY A 740 -1.46 27.62 -13.28
CA GLY A 740 -0.25 27.45 -12.49
C GLY A 740 0.88 26.76 -13.24
N VAL A 741 2.09 27.08 -12.81
CA VAL A 741 3.30 26.33 -13.12
C VAL A 741 3.75 25.60 -11.85
N TYR A 742 4.30 24.42 -12.03
CA TYR A 742 4.82 23.65 -10.90
C TYR A 742 6.18 23.03 -11.22
N ALA A 743 6.96 22.85 -10.17
CA ALA A 743 8.20 22.10 -10.19
C ALA A 743 8.21 21.15 -8.97
N LYS A 744 7.89 19.89 -9.19
CA LYS A 744 7.99 18.83 -8.18
C LYS A 744 9.42 18.31 -8.14
N ASN A 745 9.93 18.02 -6.93
CA ASN A 745 11.33 17.66 -6.69
C ASN A 745 12.32 18.62 -7.39
N VAL A 746 12.18 19.91 -7.08
CA VAL A 746 12.87 21.01 -7.80
C VAL A 746 14.40 20.84 -7.88
N PHE A 747 14.99 20.22 -6.87
CA PHE A 747 16.44 19.95 -6.81
C PHE A 747 16.86 18.64 -7.47
N ASP A 748 15.93 17.95 -8.11
CA ASP A 748 16.14 16.62 -8.73
C ASP A 748 16.80 15.60 -7.79
N LYS A 749 16.37 15.63 -6.52
CA LYS A 749 16.95 14.76 -5.49
C LYS A 749 16.64 13.30 -5.81
N GLN A 750 17.67 12.51 -6.02
CA GLN A 750 17.57 11.06 -6.13
C GLN A 750 17.72 10.44 -4.74
N ALA A 751 16.59 10.33 -4.04
CA ALA A 751 16.57 9.72 -2.73
C ALA A 751 16.36 8.22 -2.85
N GLU A 752 17.20 7.44 -2.21
CA GLU A 752 17.01 6.01 -2.06
C GLU A 752 15.92 5.76 -1.00
N LEU A 753 14.77 5.27 -1.45
CA LEU A 753 13.62 5.00 -0.58
C LEU A 753 13.69 3.60 0.03
N ALA A 754 14.19 2.64 -0.75
CA ALA A 754 14.38 1.27 -0.32
C ALA A 754 15.47 0.61 -1.16
N ARG A 755 16.16 -0.37 -0.56
CA ARG A 755 17.11 -1.24 -1.23
C ARG A 755 16.81 -2.69 -0.87
N ILE A 756 16.61 -3.51 -1.88
CA ILE A 756 16.46 -4.93 -1.74
C ILE A 756 17.80 -5.56 -2.07
N PHE A 757 18.44 -6.10 -1.05
CA PHE A 757 19.61 -6.94 -1.27
C PHE A 757 19.12 -8.26 -1.79
N THR A 758 19.52 -8.61 -2.98
CA THR A 758 19.47 -9.98 -3.45
C THR A 758 20.79 -10.63 -3.12
N PRO A 759 20.88 -11.35 -1.97
CA PRO A 759 22.08 -12.11 -1.69
C PRO A 759 22.18 -13.13 -2.82
N ASN A 760 23.25 -13.04 -3.61
CA ASN A 760 23.55 -14.01 -4.64
C ASN A 760 22.25 -14.60 -5.19
N SER A 761 21.58 -13.89 -6.08
CA SER A 761 20.44 -14.47 -6.76
C SER A 761 21.01 -15.55 -7.64
N VAL A 762 21.18 -16.60 -6.96
CA VAL A 762 21.71 -17.80 -7.50
C VAL A 762 20.53 -18.43 -8.19
N TYR A 763 20.60 -18.50 -9.43
CA TYR A 763 20.15 -19.76 -10.02
C TYR A 763 20.82 -20.87 -9.22
N PRO A 764 20.06 -21.86 -8.69
CA PRO A 764 20.64 -22.90 -7.84
C PRO A 764 21.80 -23.67 -8.48
N LEU A 765 22.03 -23.49 -9.75
CA LEU A 765 23.07 -24.10 -10.55
C LEU A 765 24.32 -23.22 -10.75
N PHE A 766 24.26 -21.93 -10.50
CA PHE A 766 25.39 -21.01 -10.68
C PHE A 766 25.47 -20.04 -9.50
N ALA A 767 26.37 -20.27 -8.60
CA ALA A 767 26.62 -19.42 -7.43
C ALA A 767 27.32 -18.10 -7.81
N ALA A 768 26.86 -17.43 -8.87
CA ALA A 768 27.44 -16.16 -9.27
C ALA A 768 26.58 -15.00 -8.77
N PRO A 769 27.18 -13.99 -8.10
CA PRO A 769 26.48 -12.78 -7.75
C PRO A 769 26.08 -12.02 -9.02
N SER A 770 24.87 -11.45 -9.02
CA SER A 770 24.40 -10.61 -10.15
C SER A 770 25.21 -9.32 -10.29
N GLY A 771 25.88 -8.89 -9.22
CA GLY A 771 26.58 -7.62 -9.15
C GLY A 771 25.67 -6.41 -8.94
N TYR A 772 24.34 -6.62 -8.80
CA TYR A 772 23.38 -5.54 -8.60
C TYR A 772 22.53 -5.74 -7.35
N ASP A 773 22.11 -4.61 -6.78
CA ASP A 773 21.01 -4.49 -5.82
C ASP A 773 19.82 -3.82 -6.51
N VAL A 774 18.61 -4.27 -6.22
CA VAL A 774 17.39 -3.57 -6.63
C VAL A 774 17.17 -2.38 -5.70
N VAL A 775 16.93 -1.20 -6.26
CA VAL A 775 16.66 0.03 -5.51
C VAL A 775 15.36 0.67 -5.94
N ARG A 776 14.71 1.33 -5.00
CA ARG A 776 13.60 2.23 -5.26
C ARG A 776 14.04 3.64 -4.93
N THR A 777 13.82 4.58 -5.86
CA THR A 777 14.19 5.97 -5.69
C THR A 777 12.98 6.90 -5.77
N SER A 778 13.14 8.13 -5.25
CA SER A 778 12.18 9.21 -5.47
C SER A 778 12.00 9.46 -6.97
N LEU A 779 10.83 9.95 -7.38
CA LEU A 779 10.60 10.39 -8.75
C LEU A 779 11.54 11.56 -9.10
N PRO A 780 12.04 11.62 -10.34
CA PRO A 780 12.86 12.74 -10.79
C PRO A 780 12.07 14.04 -10.83
N ARG A 781 12.81 15.16 -10.94
CA ARG A 781 12.17 16.47 -11.13
C ARG A 781 11.15 16.44 -12.25
N GLU A 782 10.00 17.05 -11.95
CA GLU A 782 8.96 17.30 -12.94
C GLU A 782 8.60 18.78 -12.95
N ILE A 783 8.64 19.37 -14.14
CA ILE A 783 8.20 20.74 -14.37
C ILE A 783 7.00 20.68 -15.29
N GLY A 784 5.96 21.42 -14.96
CA GLY A 784 4.73 21.39 -15.75
C GLY A 784 3.84 22.61 -15.52
N VAL A 785 2.73 22.60 -16.25
CA VAL A 785 1.66 23.57 -16.15
C VAL A 785 0.36 22.87 -15.80
N ALA A 786 -0.50 23.56 -15.07
CA ALA A 786 -1.83 23.09 -14.72
C ALA A 786 -2.85 24.22 -14.97
N LEU A 787 -3.97 23.88 -15.56
CA LEU A 787 -5.10 24.77 -15.77
C LEU A 787 -6.33 24.13 -15.15
N ARG A 788 -7.05 24.88 -14.32
CA ARG A 788 -8.37 24.50 -13.80
C ARG A 788 -9.38 25.55 -14.24
N PHE A 789 -10.55 25.10 -14.64
CA PHE A 789 -11.70 25.94 -14.92
C PHE A 789 -12.90 25.37 -14.13
N ALA A 790 -13.57 26.22 -13.35
CA ALA A 790 -14.76 25.88 -12.60
C ALA A 790 -15.96 26.70 -13.12
N PHE A 791 -17.14 26.14 -13.07
CA PHE A 791 -18.38 26.74 -13.52
C PHE A 791 -19.53 26.36 -12.60
N GLY A 792 -20.52 27.26 -12.50
CA GLY A 792 -21.66 27.07 -11.59
C GLY A 792 -21.27 27.18 -10.11
N SER A 793 -21.82 26.35 -9.25
CA SER A 793 -21.37 26.22 -7.85
C SER A 793 -19.92 25.75 -7.84
N ARG A 794 -19.09 26.49 -7.14
CA ARG A 794 -17.61 26.35 -7.18
C ARG A 794 -17.07 25.59 -6.00
#